data_3842ffa7816c661320c4bad29661bc61
#
_entry.id   3842ffa7816c661320c4bad29661bc61
#
_cell.length_a   1.000
_cell.length_b   1.000
_cell.length_c   1.000
_cell.angle_alpha   90.00
_cell.angle_beta   90.00
_cell.angle_gamma   90.00
#
_symmetry.space_group_name_H-M   'P 1'
#
loop_
_entity.id
_entity.type
_entity.pdbx_description
1 polymer ?
#
loop_
_entity_poly.entity_id
_entity_poly.type
_entity_poly.pdbx_seq_one_letter_code
_entity_poly.pdbx_strand_id
1 'polypeptide(L)'
;KPDITGNGSGLISPVGGDSGYGNYTGTSMSGPNVMGSLLLVQQHYNNINGSFMLGATLKGLALHTADDITPDNSSSPSQSLIGPDATTGWGLLNTKFAVETINKAGFASVVKEETLNNEDTFIMNVKSDGINPLVASISWTDVAGEQNTNGVNDPTPALVNDLDIRVTQVIDGETTTFLPWKLTSVNTNELGDNLVDPYEKIEIAAASGEYLVTVSHKGALTNDLQNFSLIVTGSLSDINLTSTNPEIIQCSTEDAEFKFDYTQQIQTTTTVSVDNLPVGATASFSQSSISDDGEITLTVGALENVAAGTYDINIIATNGDETQNKKVELRVVHPEFTDNPMSLSSPVNESAGVLFPEIELEWNENINAESYTVELSDNPSFTNIIATSTQSDLKFTATGLTENSIYYWRVNPTNQCGLATSPVIYSFQTAGSEDCSNTYTATDFEEDRLGGGSSVVAFLPIEITDDLTISRLKVNVDISHVAVGELEVLIQEPEALGANTTTLLENVCDQVANVTGAIFDDNGEDLVCGTADPAISGTVKPAQSLASSAGKSSLGTWLLIANDETFQNGGTFTSGSLDGASITVCTAEANLSVPEFSSSTVNVSANTSTTFVSSDMTATTTSETTLQQVYTIVVAPTKGAITKNGATLAIGGTYTQADVDSGIIGYSNTQTVLFTDSFTVDITNSLNGWLPNQVVNLEATTLSTNTFNLSNVSIYPNPSNGIIN
;
A
#
# COMPACT_ATOMS: atom_id res chain seq x y z
N LYS A 1 -28.25 -30.95 7.57
CA LYS A 1 -27.31 -31.33 6.52
C LYS A 1 -26.17 -30.33 6.46
N PRO A 2 -24.96 -30.68 6.02
CA PRO A 2 -23.99 -29.70 5.56
C PRO A 2 -24.53 -29.02 4.29
N ASP A 3 -24.16 -27.75 4.07
CA ASP A 3 -24.51 -27.10 2.80
C ASP A 3 -23.52 -27.48 1.70
N ILE A 4 -22.23 -27.60 2.05
CA ILE A 4 -21.16 -27.93 1.11
C ILE A 4 -20.07 -28.76 1.76
N THR A 5 -19.36 -29.54 0.96
CA THR A 5 -18.18 -30.30 1.37
C THR A 5 -16.90 -29.61 0.89
N GLY A 6 -15.90 -29.53 1.76
CA GLY A 6 -14.55 -29.08 1.45
C GLY A 6 -13.50 -30.13 1.80
N ASN A 7 -12.30 -30.01 1.22
CA ASN A 7 -11.21 -30.89 1.59
C ASN A 7 -10.85 -30.73 3.08
N GLY A 8 -10.96 -31.81 3.84
CA GLY A 8 -10.64 -31.85 5.27
C GLY A 8 -9.73 -33.02 5.62
N SER A 9 -9.12 -33.69 4.64
CA SER A 9 -8.27 -34.85 4.88
C SER A 9 -6.81 -34.60 4.50
N GLY A 10 -5.91 -34.85 5.44
CA GLY A 10 -4.47 -34.74 5.20
C GLY A 10 -3.98 -33.32 4.95
N LEU A 11 -4.60 -32.32 5.56
CA LEU A 11 -4.20 -30.92 5.38
C LEU A 11 -3.03 -30.56 6.30
N ILE A 12 -2.01 -29.94 5.69
CA ILE A 12 -0.85 -29.40 6.40
C ILE A 12 -1.13 -27.95 6.75
N SER A 13 -0.98 -27.61 8.03
CA SER A 13 -1.20 -26.25 8.55
C SER A 13 -0.19 -25.96 9.67
N PRO A 14 0.11 -24.69 9.95
CA PRO A 14 0.83 -24.31 11.15
C PRO A 14 0.14 -24.86 12.40
N VAL A 15 0.95 -25.37 13.34
CA VAL A 15 0.51 -25.84 14.66
C VAL A 15 1.30 -25.09 15.73
N GLY A 16 0.85 -25.13 16.99
CA GLY A 16 1.55 -24.46 18.08
C GLY A 16 3.02 -24.86 18.20
N GLY A 17 3.90 -23.89 18.49
CA GLY A 17 5.37 -23.98 18.53
C GLY A 17 6.04 -23.27 17.34
N ASP A 18 7.29 -22.84 17.51
CA ASP A 18 7.99 -21.83 16.71
C ASP A 18 8.20 -22.10 15.19
N SER A 19 7.95 -23.29 14.68
CA SER A 19 8.02 -23.62 13.26
C SER A 19 7.29 -24.91 12.92
N GLY A 20 6.33 -25.30 13.75
CA GLY A 20 5.62 -26.56 13.62
C GLY A 20 4.59 -26.55 12.50
N TYR A 21 4.65 -27.54 11.61
CA TYR A 21 3.58 -27.89 10.69
C TYR A 21 3.05 -29.27 11.02
N GLY A 22 1.73 -29.41 11.11
CA GLY A 22 1.05 -30.67 11.38
C GLY A 22 0.12 -31.07 10.23
N ASN A 23 -0.06 -32.38 10.08
CA ASN A 23 -1.01 -32.93 9.13
C ASN A 23 -2.23 -33.44 9.89
N TYR A 24 -3.40 -32.84 9.65
CA TYR A 24 -4.64 -33.16 10.35
C TYR A 24 -5.78 -33.48 9.39
N THR A 25 -6.74 -34.24 9.91
CA THR A 25 -7.97 -34.60 9.19
C THR A 25 -9.18 -34.32 10.08
N GLY A 26 -10.17 -33.65 9.53
CA GLY A 26 -11.43 -33.34 10.22
C GLY A 26 -12.20 -32.20 9.58
N THR A 27 -13.41 -31.96 10.07
CA THR A 27 -14.27 -30.83 9.65
C THR A 27 -13.65 -29.48 10.04
N SER A 28 -12.83 -29.45 11.12
CA SER A 28 -12.07 -28.25 11.51
C SER A 28 -10.99 -27.85 10.49
N MET A 29 -10.58 -28.74 9.60
CA MET A 29 -9.68 -28.50 8.46
C MET A 29 -10.47 -28.17 7.20
N SER A 30 -11.62 -28.83 6.99
CA SER A 30 -12.52 -28.57 5.88
C SER A 30 -13.13 -27.17 5.93
N GLY A 31 -13.61 -26.72 7.09
CA GLY A 31 -14.24 -25.43 7.24
C GLY A 31 -13.34 -24.25 6.83
N PRO A 32 -12.11 -24.11 7.39
CA PRO A 32 -11.16 -23.08 6.97
C PRO A 32 -10.76 -23.18 5.49
N ASN A 33 -10.65 -24.40 4.93
CA ASN A 33 -10.36 -24.60 3.51
C ASN A 33 -11.49 -23.99 2.63
N VAL A 34 -12.76 -24.28 2.97
CA VAL A 34 -13.91 -23.67 2.29
C VAL A 34 -13.90 -22.15 2.44
N MET A 35 -13.71 -21.65 3.66
CA MET A 35 -13.67 -20.22 3.95
C MET A 35 -12.58 -19.49 3.14
N GLY A 36 -11.35 -20.00 3.15
CA GLY A 36 -10.24 -19.43 2.38
C GLY A 36 -10.50 -19.42 0.88
N SER A 37 -11.08 -20.51 0.34
CA SER A 37 -11.49 -20.58 -1.06
C SER A 37 -12.56 -19.54 -1.43
N LEU A 38 -13.55 -19.35 -0.56
CA LEU A 38 -14.62 -18.35 -0.78
C LEU A 38 -14.11 -16.92 -0.67
N LEU A 39 -13.08 -16.64 0.18
CA LEU A 39 -12.42 -15.34 0.20
C LEU A 39 -11.72 -15.02 -1.12
N LEU A 40 -11.07 -16.00 -1.75
CA LEU A 40 -10.44 -15.82 -3.07
C LEU A 40 -11.50 -15.57 -4.16
N VAL A 41 -12.64 -16.26 -4.12
CA VAL A 41 -13.77 -16.01 -5.04
C VAL A 41 -14.31 -14.59 -4.85
N GLN A 42 -14.45 -14.14 -3.60
CA GLN A 42 -14.92 -12.81 -3.27
C GLN A 42 -13.95 -11.71 -3.73
N GLN A 43 -12.64 -11.94 -3.52
CA GLN A 43 -11.59 -11.05 -4.03
C GLN A 43 -11.64 -10.96 -5.57
N HIS A 44 -11.77 -12.10 -6.24
CA HIS A 44 -11.85 -12.14 -7.70
C HIS A 44 -13.06 -11.36 -8.23
N TYR A 45 -14.23 -11.54 -7.59
CA TYR A 45 -15.43 -10.78 -7.96
C TYR A 45 -15.25 -9.28 -7.76
N ASN A 46 -14.64 -8.87 -6.63
CA ASN A 46 -14.35 -7.46 -6.36
C ASN A 46 -13.37 -6.87 -7.39
N ASN A 47 -12.36 -7.63 -7.80
CA ASN A 47 -11.41 -7.18 -8.82
C ASN A 47 -12.08 -6.91 -10.18
N ILE A 48 -13.13 -7.67 -10.52
CA ILE A 48 -13.86 -7.51 -11.80
C ILE A 48 -14.94 -6.43 -11.70
N ASN A 49 -15.66 -6.37 -10.57
CA ASN A 49 -16.89 -5.55 -10.46
C ASN A 49 -16.69 -4.29 -9.61
N GLY A 50 -15.51 -4.08 -8.97
CA GLY A 50 -15.22 -2.94 -8.11
C GLY A 50 -15.98 -2.93 -6.77
N SER A 51 -16.70 -4.00 -6.45
CA SER A 51 -17.48 -4.17 -5.22
C SER A 51 -17.52 -5.64 -4.79
N PHE A 52 -17.73 -5.88 -3.50
CA PHE A 52 -17.92 -7.23 -3.00
C PHE A 52 -19.34 -7.71 -3.27
N MET A 53 -19.51 -9.00 -3.63
CA MET A 53 -20.83 -9.61 -3.78
C MET A 53 -21.51 -9.79 -2.42
N LEU A 54 -22.85 -9.86 -2.43
CA LEU A 54 -23.63 -10.17 -1.24
C LEU A 54 -23.31 -11.56 -0.69
N GLY A 55 -23.48 -11.76 0.62
CA GLY A 55 -23.29 -13.07 1.25
C GLY A 55 -24.20 -14.16 0.66
N ALA A 56 -25.41 -13.81 0.23
CA ALA A 56 -26.30 -14.69 -0.50
C ALA A 56 -25.72 -15.12 -1.86
N THR A 57 -25.13 -14.18 -2.61
CA THR A 57 -24.48 -14.45 -3.91
C THR A 57 -23.30 -15.40 -3.75
N LEU A 58 -22.43 -15.13 -2.76
CA LEU A 58 -21.27 -15.98 -2.49
C LEU A 58 -21.69 -17.40 -2.10
N LYS A 59 -22.67 -17.53 -1.19
CA LYS A 59 -23.26 -18.82 -0.82
C LYS A 59 -23.88 -19.51 -2.04
N GLY A 60 -24.74 -18.80 -2.76
CA GLY A 60 -25.42 -19.32 -3.96
C GLY A 60 -24.44 -19.83 -5.00
N LEU A 61 -23.38 -19.05 -5.28
CA LEU A 61 -22.34 -19.42 -6.25
C LEU A 61 -21.59 -20.70 -5.81
N ALA A 62 -21.21 -20.80 -4.54
CA ALA A 62 -20.56 -21.99 -3.99
C ALA A 62 -21.42 -23.26 -4.17
N LEU A 63 -22.73 -23.16 -3.89
CA LEU A 63 -23.67 -24.29 -3.98
C LEU A 63 -24.05 -24.61 -5.44
N HIS A 64 -24.16 -23.58 -6.27
CA HIS A 64 -24.49 -23.72 -7.70
C HIS A 64 -23.41 -24.48 -8.46
N THR A 65 -22.13 -24.16 -8.18
CA THR A 65 -20.96 -24.68 -8.89
C THR A 65 -20.32 -25.89 -8.22
N ALA A 66 -20.87 -26.39 -7.11
CA ALA A 66 -20.36 -27.56 -6.43
C ALA A 66 -20.42 -28.81 -7.32
N ASP A 67 -19.38 -29.64 -7.24
CA ASP A 67 -19.35 -30.95 -7.90
C ASP A 67 -20.17 -31.94 -7.07
N ASP A 68 -21.27 -32.40 -7.61
CA ASP A 68 -22.09 -33.41 -6.95
C ASP A 68 -21.31 -34.71 -6.79
N ILE A 69 -21.20 -35.20 -5.56
CA ILE A 69 -20.47 -36.41 -5.22
C ILE A 69 -21.43 -37.57 -5.30
N THR A 70 -21.48 -38.23 -6.46
CA THR A 70 -22.27 -39.44 -6.63
C THR A 70 -21.52 -40.66 -6.09
N PRO A 71 -22.24 -41.73 -5.57
CA PRO A 71 -21.58 -42.95 -5.13
C PRO A 71 -20.86 -43.59 -6.32
N ASP A 72 -19.54 -43.79 -6.20
CA ASP A 72 -18.91 -44.74 -7.06
C ASP A 72 -19.34 -46.18 -6.63
N ASN A 73 -19.33 -47.14 -7.57
CA ASN A 73 -19.70 -48.50 -7.33
C ASN A 73 -18.72 -49.24 -6.38
N SER A 74 -17.93 -48.53 -5.58
CA SER A 74 -17.05 -49.07 -4.56
C SER A 74 -17.86 -49.48 -3.33
N SER A 75 -17.62 -50.63 -2.81
CA SER A 75 -18.30 -51.41 -1.79
C SER A 75 -18.48 -50.79 -0.38
N SER A 76 -18.54 -49.48 -0.28
CA SER A 76 -18.99 -48.78 0.91
C SER A 76 -20.20 -47.95 0.52
N PRO A 77 -21.40 -48.18 1.11
CA PRO A 77 -22.55 -47.33 0.79
C PRO A 77 -22.35 -45.97 1.42
N SER A 78 -21.62 -45.08 0.73
CA SER A 78 -21.78 -43.65 0.96
C SER A 78 -23.23 -43.36 0.53
N GLN A 79 -24.02 -42.78 1.41
CA GLN A 79 -25.43 -42.42 1.16
C GLN A 79 -25.49 -41.09 0.37
N SER A 80 -24.60 -40.90 -0.58
CA SER A 80 -24.58 -39.75 -1.48
C SER A 80 -25.62 -39.99 -2.56
N LEU A 81 -26.49 -39.04 -2.77
CA LEU A 81 -27.58 -39.03 -3.75
C LEU A 81 -27.20 -38.07 -4.88
N ILE A 82 -27.86 -38.23 -6.04
CA ILE A 82 -27.86 -37.17 -7.06
C ILE A 82 -28.64 -35.99 -6.49
N GLY A 83 -28.09 -34.79 -6.54
CA GLY A 83 -28.66 -33.60 -5.89
C GLY A 83 -28.33 -33.52 -4.39
N PRO A 84 -28.99 -32.67 -3.60
CA PRO A 84 -28.63 -32.42 -2.21
C PRO A 84 -28.83 -33.65 -1.31
N ASP A 85 -27.88 -33.90 -0.41
CA ASP A 85 -27.98 -34.99 0.55
C ASP A 85 -27.46 -34.59 1.96
N ALA A 86 -27.69 -35.45 2.94
CA ALA A 86 -27.30 -35.19 4.33
C ALA A 86 -25.81 -35.47 4.61
N THR A 87 -25.06 -36.01 3.66
CA THR A 87 -23.65 -36.39 3.80
C THR A 87 -22.73 -35.30 3.24
N THR A 88 -23.01 -34.86 2.02
CA THR A 88 -22.15 -33.96 1.25
C THR A 88 -22.78 -32.60 0.96
N GLY A 89 -24.05 -32.41 1.33
CA GLY A 89 -24.81 -31.19 1.00
C GLY A 89 -25.08 -31.12 -0.49
N TRP A 90 -24.68 -30.03 -1.13
CA TRP A 90 -24.78 -29.82 -2.58
C TRP A 90 -23.56 -30.34 -3.36
N GLY A 91 -22.55 -30.90 -2.67
CA GLY A 91 -21.36 -31.48 -3.27
C GLY A 91 -20.04 -30.88 -2.77
N LEU A 92 -18.96 -31.18 -3.48
CA LEU A 92 -17.61 -30.67 -3.22
C LEU A 92 -17.45 -29.26 -3.81
N LEU A 93 -16.95 -28.34 -2.99
CA LEU A 93 -16.66 -26.97 -3.45
C LEU A 93 -15.73 -26.96 -4.67
N ASN A 94 -16.18 -26.34 -5.76
CA ASN A 94 -15.41 -26.14 -6.99
C ASN A 94 -15.13 -24.64 -7.20
N THR A 95 -14.05 -24.16 -6.57
CA THR A 95 -13.61 -22.76 -6.65
C THR A 95 -13.31 -22.33 -8.10
N LYS A 96 -12.76 -23.25 -8.91
CA LYS A 96 -12.46 -22.96 -10.33
C LYS A 96 -13.73 -22.67 -11.11
N PHE A 97 -14.75 -23.51 -10.98
CA PHE A 97 -16.02 -23.34 -11.69
C PHE A 97 -16.76 -22.09 -11.20
N ALA A 98 -16.67 -21.76 -9.90
CA ALA A 98 -17.20 -20.50 -9.37
C ALA A 98 -16.57 -19.27 -10.03
N VAL A 99 -15.23 -19.23 -10.13
CA VAL A 99 -14.49 -18.17 -10.83
C VAL A 99 -14.84 -18.11 -12.32
N GLU A 100 -14.90 -19.26 -12.99
CA GLU A 100 -15.31 -19.32 -14.41
C GLU A 100 -16.73 -18.81 -14.64
N THR A 101 -17.65 -19.07 -13.70
CA THR A 101 -19.03 -18.55 -13.74
C THR A 101 -19.06 -17.03 -13.62
N ILE A 102 -18.23 -16.45 -12.72
CA ILE A 102 -18.09 -14.99 -12.61
C ILE A 102 -17.52 -14.41 -13.92
N ASN A 103 -16.47 -15.01 -14.46
CA ASN A 103 -15.84 -14.53 -15.69
C ASN A 103 -16.76 -14.56 -16.92
N LYS A 104 -17.71 -15.50 -16.92
CA LYS A 104 -18.69 -15.68 -18.02
C LYS A 104 -19.98 -14.91 -17.80
N ALA A 105 -20.12 -14.19 -16.67
CA ALA A 105 -21.33 -13.43 -16.37
C ALA A 105 -21.63 -12.41 -17.47
N GLY A 106 -22.87 -12.44 -17.94
CA GLY A 106 -23.36 -11.57 -19.00
C GLY A 106 -23.26 -12.14 -20.41
N PHE A 107 -22.52 -13.26 -20.65
CA PHE A 107 -22.52 -13.87 -21.99
C PHE A 107 -22.74 -15.40 -22.01
N ALA A 108 -22.26 -16.15 -21.03
CA ALA A 108 -22.46 -17.60 -20.94
C ALA A 108 -22.82 -18.06 -19.53
N SER A 109 -23.09 -17.12 -18.66
CA SER A 109 -23.67 -17.31 -17.33
C SER A 109 -24.38 -16.05 -16.88
N VAL A 110 -25.23 -16.19 -15.87
CA VAL A 110 -25.89 -15.09 -15.17
C VAL A 110 -25.46 -15.12 -13.72
N VAL A 111 -25.04 -13.97 -13.19
CA VAL A 111 -24.83 -13.73 -11.76
C VAL A 111 -25.46 -12.37 -11.47
N LYS A 112 -26.64 -12.36 -10.87
CA LYS A 112 -27.41 -11.15 -10.60
C LYS A 112 -27.83 -11.06 -9.16
N GLU A 113 -27.81 -9.86 -8.62
CA GLU A 113 -28.36 -9.49 -7.31
C GLU A 113 -29.61 -8.64 -7.55
N GLU A 114 -30.76 -9.16 -7.12
CA GLU A 114 -32.08 -8.59 -7.43
C GLU A 114 -32.90 -8.42 -6.14
N THR A 115 -33.97 -7.61 -6.24
CA THR A 115 -34.91 -7.39 -5.13
C THR A 115 -36.30 -7.82 -5.62
N LEU A 116 -36.96 -8.74 -4.90
CA LEU A 116 -38.34 -9.11 -5.08
C LEU A 116 -39.19 -8.34 -4.07
N ASN A 117 -40.14 -7.52 -4.55
CA ASN A 117 -41.09 -6.87 -3.67
C ASN A 117 -42.31 -7.76 -3.44
N ASN A 118 -43.12 -7.40 -2.45
CA ASN A 118 -44.36 -8.09 -2.15
C ASN A 118 -45.28 -8.05 -3.36
N GLU A 119 -45.92 -9.19 -3.70
CA GLU A 119 -46.79 -9.39 -4.87
C GLU A 119 -46.10 -9.34 -6.25
N ASP A 120 -44.79 -9.10 -6.32
CA ASP A 120 -44.01 -9.09 -7.55
C ASP A 120 -43.56 -10.51 -7.96
N THR A 121 -43.20 -10.62 -9.24
CA THR A 121 -42.56 -11.80 -9.82
C THR A 121 -41.41 -11.35 -10.70
N PHE A 122 -40.22 -11.86 -10.45
CA PHE A 122 -39.08 -11.66 -11.33
C PHE A 122 -39.13 -12.65 -12.50
N ILE A 123 -38.89 -12.19 -13.72
CA ILE A 123 -38.94 -12.99 -14.94
C ILE A 123 -37.69 -12.70 -15.78
N MET A 124 -37.08 -13.77 -16.30
CA MET A 124 -35.93 -13.67 -17.19
C MET A 124 -35.95 -14.78 -18.25
N ASN A 125 -35.79 -14.40 -19.51
CA ASN A 125 -35.55 -15.35 -20.59
C ASN A 125 -34.08 -15.80 -20.57
N VAL A 126 -33.85 -17.08 -20.77
CA VAL A 126 -32.50 -17.66 -20.91
C VAL A 126 -32.50 -18.63 -22.08
N LYS A 127 -31.42 -18.67 -22.84
CA LYS A 127 -31.21 -19.60 -23.93
C LYS A 127 -30.13 -20.61 -23.54
N SER A 128 -30.42 -21.89 -23.69
CA SER A 128 -29.45 -22.95 -23.45
C SER A 128 -28.32 -22.90 -24.49
N ASP A 129 -27.07 -23.23 -24.06
CA ASP A 129 -25.95 -23.42 -24.99
C ASP A 129 -26.04 -24.74 -25.79
N GLY A 130 -27.01 -25.60 -25.47
CA GLY A 130 -27.23 -26.87 -26.14
C GLY A 130 -26.14 -27.93 -25.93
N ILE A 131 -25.16 -27.65 -25.09
CA ILE A 131 -23.98 -28.49 -24.83
C ILE A 131 -23.93 -28.91 -23.36
N ASN A 132 -24.07 -27.94 -22.47
CA ASN A 132 -24.01 -28.14 -21.02
C ASN A 132 -25.41 -28.23 -20.42
N PRO A 133 -25.58 -28.83 -19.23
CA PRO A 133 -26.82 -28.71 -18.47
C PRO A 133 -27.14 -27.23 -18.21
N LEU A 134 -28.40 -26.84 -18.43
CA LEU A 134 -28.90 -25.55 -17.96
C LEU A 134 -29.18 -25.67 -16.47
N VAL A 135 -28.47 -24.93 -15.67
CA VAL A 135 -28.61 -24.88 -14.22
C VAL A 135 -29.05 -23.48 -13.82
N ALA A 136 -30.14 -23.37 -13.04
CA ALA A 136 -30.62 -22.12 -12.48
C ALA A 136 -30.80 -22.26 -10.97
N SER A 137 -30.31 -21.30 -10.19
CA SER A 137 -30.47 -21.30 -8.75
C SER A 137 -30.69 -19.89 -8.19
N ILE A 138 -31.42 -19.83 -7.08
CA ILE A 138 -31.59 -18.64 -6.27
C ILE A 138 -31.06 -18.87 -4.87
N SER A 139 -30.58 -17.81 -4.25
CA SER A 139 -30.13 -17.79 -2.85
C SER A 139 -30.47 -16.46 -2.21
N TRP A 140 -30.82 -16.48 -0.93
CA TRP A 140 -31.10 -15.25 -0.19
C TRP A 140 -30.66 -15.37 1.26
N THR A 141 -30.54 -14.23 1.91
CA THR A 141 -30.38 -14.15 3.36
C THR A 141 -31.76 -13.86 3.93
N ASP A 142 -32.38 -14.88 4.51
CA ASP A 142 -33.70 -14.77 5.11
C ASP A 142 -33.65 -13.99 6.42
N VAL A 143 -34.76 -13.43 6.83
CA VAL A 143 -34.93 -12.86 8.16
C VAL A 143 -34.91 -13.96 9.23
N ALA A 144 -34.61 -13.61 10.48
CA ALA A 144 -34.51 -14.59 11.56
C ALA A 144 -35.89 -15.28 11.79
N GLY A 145 -35.89 -16.58 11.59
CA GLY A 145 -37.05 -17.44 11.87
C GLY A 145 -37.12 -17.88 13.35
N GLU A 146 -38.17 -18.58 13.70
CA GLU A 146 -38.33 -19.18 15.02
C GLU A 146 -37.30 -20.29 15.25
N GLN A 147 -36.73 -20.31 16.44
CA GLN A 147 -35.75 -21.34 16.80
C GLN A 147 -36.42 -22.71 16.88
N ASN A 148 -35.92 -23.68 16.08
CA ASN A 148 -36.35 -25.04 16.18
C ASN A 148 -35.86 -25.70 17.47
N THR A 149 -36.76 -26.14 18.33
CA THR A 149 -36.47 -26.78 19.64
C THR A 149 -36.92 -28.23 19.72
N ASN A 150 -37.44 -28.82 18.63
CA ASN A 150 -38.10 -30.13 18.63
C ASN A 150 -37.14 -31.32 18.53
N GLY A 151 -35.82 -31.07 18.42
CA GLY A 151 -34.80 -32.11 18.42
C GLY A 151 -34.13 -32.38 17.07
N VAL A 152 -33.43 -33.50 16.99
CA VAL A 152 -32.63 -33.84 15.81
C VAL A 152 -33.53 -34.26 14.64
N ASN A 153 -33.22 -33.79 13.43
CA ASN A 153 -33.96 -34.08 12.18
C ASN A 153 -35.44 -33.61 12.19
N ASP A 154 -35.76 -32.56 12.89
CA ASP A 154 -37.07 -31.95 12.83
C ASP A 154 -37.28 -31.28 11.45
N PRO A 155 -38.31 -31.68 10.67
CA PRO A 155 -38.59 -31.14 9.36
C PRO A 155 -39.37 -29.82 9.36
N THR A 156 -39.63 -29.24 10.54
CA THR A 156 -40.39 -27.97 10.64
C THR A 156 -39.63 -26.85 9.96
N PRO A 157 -40.17 -26.16 8.95
CA PRO A 157 -39.51 -25.06 8.29
C PRO A 157 -39.25 -23.91 9.25
N ALA A 158 -38.05 -23.35 9.20
CA ALA A 158 -37.71 -22.11 9.89
C ALA A 158 -37.62 -20.91 8.93
N LEU A 159 -37.87 -21.15 7.66
CA LEU A 159 -37.87 -20.14 6.61
C LEU A 159 -39.01 -19.15 6.84
N VAL A 160 -38.76 -17.85 6.70
CA VAL A 160 -39.70 -16.77 6.90
C VAL A 160 -40.17 -16.20 5.56
N ASN A 161 -39.24 -15.78 4.70
CA ASN A 161 -39.54 -15.39 3.33
C ASN A 161 -39.26 -16.58 2.40
N ASP A 162 -40.29 -17.22 1.94
CA ASP A 162 -40.23 -18.42 1.10
C ASP A 162 -40.28 -18.02 -0.39
N LEU A 163 -39.08 -17.98 -1.03
CA LEU A 163 -38.94 -17.70 -2.45
C LEU A 163 -38.89 -19.00 -3.23
N ASP A 164 -39.53 -18.98 -4.42
CA ASP A 164 -39.56 -20.11 -5.34
C ASP A 164 -38.94 -19.78 -6.70
N ILE A 165 -38.06 -20.66 -7.20
CA ILE A 165 -37.62 -20.61 -8.60
C ILE A 165 -38.38 -21.64 -9.43
N ARG A 166 -38.75 -21.26 -10.65
CA ARG A 166 -39.30 -22.15 -11.68
C ARG A 166 -38.58 -21.87 -13.00
N VAL A 167 -38.32 -22.93 -13.74
CA VAL A 167 -37.84 -22.82 -15.11
C VAL A 167 -38.91 -23.47 -16.00
N THR A 168 -39.40 -22.74 -17.00
CA THR A 168 -40.40 -23.24 -17.91
C THR A 168 -39.90 -23.20 -19.35
N GLN A 169 -40.38 -24.17 -20.14
CA GLN A 169 -40.16 -24.22 -21.58
C GLN A 169 -41.47 -24.45 -22.30
N VAL A 170 -41.70 -23.73 -23.40
CA VAL A 170 -42.86 -23.91 -24.26
C VAL A 170 -42.43 -24.53 -25.58
N ILE A 171 -42.87 -25.73 -25.88
CA ILE A 171 -42.64 -26.43 -27.16
C ILE A 171 -43.97 -26.81 -27.76
N ASP A 172 -44.23 -26.41 -29.00
CA ASP A 172 -45.48 -26.69 -29.72
C ASP A 172 -46.77 -26.30 -28.98
N GLY A 173 -46.67 -25.25 -28.13
CA GLY A 173 -47.79 -24.76 -27.30
C GLY A 173 -47.98 -25.48 -25.96
N GLU A 174 -47.22 -26.50 -25.68
CA GLU A 174 -47.21 -27.21 -24.41
C GLU A 174 -46.13 -26.64 -23.48
N THR A 175 -46.50 -26.34 -22.23
CA THR A 175 -45.58 -25.80 -21.22
C THR A 175 -45.05 -26.90 -20.31
N THR A 176 -43.73 -27.07 -20.27
CA THR A 176 -43.06 -27.94 -19.31
C THR A 176 -42.50 -27.07 -18.20
N THR A 177 -42.74 -27.43 -16.93
CA THR A 177 -42.20 -26.74 -15.73
C THR A 177 -41.20 -27.64 -15.03
N PHE A 178 -40.02 -27.12 -14.81
CA PHE A 178 -38.94 -27.75 -14.03
C PHE A 178 -38.94 -27.20 -12.62
N LEU A 179 -38.81 -28.09 -11.64
CA LEU A 179 -38.87 -27.80 -10.20
C LEU A 179 -37.52 -27.96 -9.56
N PRO A 180 -37.22 -27.22 -8.46
CA PRO A 180 -35.99 -27.34 -7.76
C PRO A 180 -35.85 -28.65 -6.98
N TRP A 181 -34.61 -28.98 -6.61
CA TRP A 181 -34.30 -30.06 -5.69
C TRP A 181 -34.69 -29.75 -4.27
N LYS A 182 -35.19 -30.71 -3.51
CA LYS A 182 -35.46 -30.65 -2.07
C LYS A 182 -35.12 -31.94 -1.35
N LEU A 183 -34.73 -31.86 -0.09
CA LEU A 183 -34.63 -33.02 0.79
C LEU A 183 -36.00 -33.40 1.32
N THR A 184 -36.33 -34.68 1.27
CA THR A 184 -37.55 -35.22 1.87
C THR A 184 -37.29 -36.00 3.15
N SER A 185 -36.04 -36.43 3.33
CA SER A 185 -35.50 -37.00 4.59
C SER A 185 -33.98 -36.94 4.60
N VAL A 186 -33.36 -37.42 5.66
CA VAL A 186 -31.86 -37.54 5.72
C VAL A 186 -31.27 -38.46 4.64
N ASN A 187 -32.07 -39.29 4.00
CA ASN A 187 -31.63 -40.30 3.03
C ASN A 187 -32.34 -40.20 1.68
N THR A 188 -33.19 -39.21 1.47
CA THR A 188 -33.99 -39.07 0.23
C THR A 188 -34.15 -37.63 -0.17
N ASN A 189 -34.11 -37.40 -1.47
CA ASN A 189 -34.43 -36.13 -2.11
C ASN A 189 -35.39 -36.35 -3.30
N GLU A 190 -36.03 -35.30 -3.76
CA GLU A 190 -36.85 -35.27 -4.95
C GLU A 190 -36.92 -33.84 -5.53
N LEU A 191 -37.53 -33.73 -6.72
CA LEU A 191 -37.85 -32.42 -7.29
C LEU A 191 -39.19 -31.91 -6.73
N GLY A 192 -39.25 -30.66 -6.32
CA GLY A 192 -40.44 -30.03 -5.77
C GLY A 192 -40.12 -28.75 -4.99
N ASP A 193 -41.13 -28.15 -4.37
CA ASP A 193 -40.94 -26.93 -3.57
C ASP A 193 -40.03 -27.19 -2.36
N ASN A 194 -38.95 -26.42 -2.23
CA ASN A 194 -38.10 -26.44 -1.06
C ASN A 194 -38.61 -25.38 -0.08
N LEU A 195 -39.21 -25.79 1.00
CA LEU A 195 -39.80 -24.91 2.03
C LEU A 195 -38.85 -24.68 3.24
N VAL A 196 -37.58 -25.13 3.15
CA VAL A 196 -36.69 -25.23 4.33
C VAL A 196 -35.44 -24.42 4.17
N ASP A 197 -34.83 -24.46 3.00
CA ASP A 197 -33.54 -23.83 2.75
C ASP A 197 -33.71 -22.49 2.02
N PRO A 198 -32.95 -21.41 2.38
CA PRO A 198 -32.91 -20.18 1.60
C PRO A 198 -31.98 -20.34 0.38
N TYR A 199 -32.21 -21.41 -0.37
CA TYR A 199 -31.50 -21.77 -1.59
C TYR A 199 -32.34 -22.81 -2.39
N GLU A 200 -32.54 -22.54 -3.67
CA GLU A 200 -33.15 -23.45 -4.59
C GLU A 200 -32.34 -23.63 -5.89
N LYS A 201 -32.27 -24.85 -6.43
CA LYS A 201 -31.47 -25.17 -7.62
C LYS A 201 -32.30 -26.11 -8.55
N ILE A 202 -32.39 -25.73 -9.82
CA ILE A 202 -32.94 -26.51 -10.90
C ILE A 202 -31.84 -26.90 -11.86
N GLU A 203 -31.83 -28.15 -12.32
CA GLU A 203 -30.87 -28.64 -13.30
C GLU A 203 -31.60 -29.35 -14.42
N ILE A 204 -31.33 -29.01 -15.69
CA ILE A 204 -31.90 -29.59 -16.90
C ILE A 204 -30.75 -30.17 -17.72
N ALA A 205 -30.52 -31.48 -17.61
CA ALA A 205 -29.31 -32.15 -18.12
C ALA A 205 -29.18 -32.10 -19.66
N ALA A 206 -30.28 -32.08 -20.40
CA ALA A 206 -30.27 -32.05 -21.87
C ALA A 206 -31.06 -30.82 -22.38
N ALA A 207 -30.65 -29.66 -21.88
CA ALA A 207 -31.29 -28.41 -22.23
C ALA A 207 -31.04 -28.01 -23.68
N SER A 208 -32.07 -27.50 -24.35
CA SER A 208 -31.94 -26.91 -25.70
C SER A 208 -33.05 -25.88 -25.94
N GLY A 209 -32.69 -24.79 -26.64
CA GLY A 209 -33.64 -23.71 -26.96
C GLY A 209 -33.83 -22.72 -25.82
N GLU A 210 -34.97 -22.05 -25.80
CA GLU A 210 -35.28 -20.96 -24.88
C GLU A 210 -36.09 -21.44 -23.67
N TYR A 211 -35.83 -20.84 -22.53
CA TYR A 211 -36.46 -21.10 -21.25
C TYR A 211 -36.84 -19.79 -20.57
N LEU A 212 -37.88 -19.83 -19.74
CA LEU A 212 -38.26 -18.72 -18.87
C LEU A 212 -37.95 -19.09 -17.42
N VAL A 213 -37.07 -18.32 -16.79
CA VAL A 213 -36.78 -18.38 -15.36
C VAL A 213 -37.71 -17.43 -14.64
N THR A 214 -38.42 -17.92 -13.65
CA THR A 214 -39.33 -17.13 -12.83
C THR A 214 -38.97 -17.28 -11.37
N VAL A 215 -38.93 -16.16 -10.64
CA VAL A 215 -38.74 -16.14 -9.18
C VAL A 215 -39.98 -15.47 -8.58
N SER A 216 -40.67 -16.18 -7.70
CA SER A 216 -41.84 -15.70 -6.97
C SER A 216 -41.69 -15.95 -5.47
N HIS A 217 -42.69 -15.59 -4.69
CA HIS A 217 -42.71 -15.84 -3.25
C HIS A 217 -44.07 -16.37 -2.77
N LYS A 218 -44.04 -17.10 -1.67
CA LYS A 218 -45.24 -17.59 -0.99
C LYS A 218 -45.62 -16.68 0.17
N GLY A 219 -46.89 -16.31 0.26
CA GLY A 219 -47.36 -15.42 1.31
C GLY A 219 -46.83 -13.99 1.20
N ALA A 220 -46.95 -13.21 2.22
CA ALA A 220 -46.41 -11.84 2.29
C ALA A 220 -44.97 -11.87 2.73
N LEU A 221 -44.13 -11.11 2.05
CA LEU A 221 -42.71 -10.94 2.47
C LEU A 221 -42.60 -10.05 3.71
N THR A 222 -41.81 -10.48 4.67
CA THR A 222 -41.46 -9.67 5.83
C THR A 222 -40.63 -8.46 5.35
N ASN A 223 -40.98 -7.25 5.80
CA ASN A 223 -40.44 -5.98 5.35
C ASN A 223 -40.79 -5.60 3.89
N ASP A 224 -41.82 -6.20 3.32
CA ASP A 224 -42.38 -5.96 1.99
C ASP A 224 -41.42 -6.26 0.83
N LEU A 225 -40.24 -6.79 1.08
CA LEU A 225 -39.27 -7.15 0.06
C LEU A 225 -38.30 -8.26 0.54
N GLN A 226 -37.64 -8.94 -0.41
CA GLN A 226 -36.54 -9.85 -0.17
C GLN A 226 -35.47 -9.69 -1.26
N ASN A 227 -34.24 -9.40 -0.86
CA ASN A 227 -33.10 -9.45 -1.78
C ASN A 227 -32.71 -10.89 -2.03
N PHE A 228 -32.43 -11.23 -3.28
CA PHE A 228 -31.96 -12.54 -3.68
C PHE A 228 -30.91 -12.47 -4.77
N SER A 229 -30.18 -13.55 -4.94
CA SER A 229 -29.19 -13.71 -6.00
C SER A 229 -29.64 -14.80 -6.94
N LEU A 230 -29.60 -14.53 -8.26
CA LEU A 230 -29.87 -15.47 -9.32
C LEU A 230 -28.60 -15.86 -10.03
N ILE A 231 -28.35 -17.17 -10.14
CA ILE A 231 -27.21 -17.72 -10.88
C ILE A 231 -27.72 -18.69 -11.92
N VAL A 232 -27.30 -18.53 -13.19
CA VAL A 232 -27.60 -19.43 -14.29
C VAL A 232 -26.29 -19.79 -15.01
N THR A 233 -26.12 -21.09 -15.30
CA THR A 233 -25.03 -21.61 -16.14
C THR A 233 -25.58 -22.54 -17.23
N GLY A 234 -24.81 -22.82 -18.28
CA GLY A 234 -25.26 -23.55 -19.46
C GLY A 234 -26.17 -22.70 -20.36
N SER A 235 -26.08 -21.36 -20.20
CA SER A 235 -26.83 -20.40 -21.02
C SER A 235 -25.89 -19.67 -21.98
N LEU A 236 -26.47 -19.11 -23.05
CA LEU A 236 -25.79 -18.22 -23.99
C LEU A 236 -26.53 -16.88 -24.02
N SER A 237 -25.77 -15.83 -24.17
CA SER A 237 -26.25 -14.53 -24.62
C SER A 237 -26.32 -14.49 -26.15
N ASP A 238 -27.25 -13.75 -26.71
CA ASP A 238 -27.35 -13.55 -28.17
C ASP A 238 -26.18 -12.76 -28.72
N ILE A 239 -25.52 -11.95 -27.86
CA ILE A 239 -24.31 -11.18 -28.20
C ILE A 239 -23.23 -11.46 -27.18
N ASN A 240 -21.96 -11.39 -27.63
CA ASN A 240 -20.79 -11.46 -26.78
C ASN A 240 -19.80 -10.36 -27.17
N LEU A 241 -19.38 -9.58 -26.18
CA LEU A 241 -18.38 -8.52 -26.30
C LEU A 241 -17.25 -8.79 -25.33
N THR A 242 -16.08 -9.13 -25.84
CA THR A 242 -14.88 -9.45 -25.02
C THR A 242 -13.78 -8.45 -25.29
N SER A 243 -13.26 -7.78 -24.23
CA SER A 243 -12.11 -6.90 -24.40
C SER A 243 -10.81 -7.70 -24.51
N THR A 244 -9.97 -7.36 -25.50
CA THR A 244 -8.65 -7.96 -25.70
C THR A 244 -7.55 -7.19 -25.00
N ASN A 245 -7.80 -5.93 -24.61
CA ASN A 245 -6.90 -5.06 -23.83
C ASN A 245 -7.72 -4.23 -22.82
N PRO A 246 -8.20 -4.85 -21.73
CA PRO A 246 -9.15 -4.22 -20.80
C PRO A 246 -8.54 -3.09 -19.96
N GLU A 247 -7.22 -2.97 -19.92
CA GLU A 247 -6.49 -1.97 -19.15
C GLU A 247 -5.49 -1.27 -20.05
N ILE A 248 -5.50 0.06 -20.03
CA ILE A 248 -4.56 0.90 -20.80
C ILE A 248 -4.03 2.02 -19.90
N ILE A 249 -2.72 2.22 -19.89
CA ILE A 249 -2.10 3.45 -19.43
C ILE A 249 -1.81 4.28 -20.67
N GLN A 250 -2.27 5.51 -20.72
CA GLN A 250 -2.11 6.36 -21.89
C GLN A 250 -1.58 7.74 -21.53
N CYS A 251 -0.58 8.20 -22.29
CA CYS A 251 -0.13 9.59 -22.24
C CYS A 251 -1.22 10.51 -22.77
N SER A 252 -1.52 11.59 -22.06
CA SER A 252 -2.59 12.54 -22.43
C SER A 252 -2.39 13.23 -23.79
N THR A 253 -1.22 13.12 -24.37
CA THR A 253 -0.94 13.65 -25.72
C THR A 253 -1.37 12.72 -26.86
N GLU A 254 -1.84 11.53 -26.54
CA GLU A 254 -2.24 10.50 -27.50
C GLU A 254 -3.60 9.91 -27.14
N ASP A 255 -4.33 9.38 -28.13
CA ASP A 255 -5.61 8.72 -27.91
C ASP A 255 -5.41 7.28 -27.40
N ALA A 256 -6.34 6.81 -26.56
CA ALA A 256 -6.36 5.42 -26.09
C ALA A 256 -7.29 4.56 -26.96
N GLU A 257 -6.82 3.37 -27.35
CA GLU A 257 -7.58 2.45 -28.19
C GLU A 257 -7.89 1.14 -27.47
N PHE A 258 -9.15 0.93 -27.09
CA PHE A 258 -9.63 -0.34 -26.55
C PHE A 258 -10.20 -1.21 -27.66
N LYS A 259 -9.78 -2.47 -27.69
CA LYS A 259 -10.20 -3.45 -28.70
C LYS A 259 -11.11 -4.49 -28.09
N PHE A 260 -12.13 -4.84 -28.87
CA PHE A 260 -13.13 -5.83 -28.45
C PHE A 260 -13.39 -6.80 -29.60
N ASP A 261 -13.43 -8.08 -29.26
CA ASP A 261 -13.97 -9.11 -30.13
C ASP A 261 -15.50 -9.18 -29.90
N TYR A 262 -16.24 -8.97 -30.96
CA TYR A 262 -17.70 -9.06 -30.99
C TYR A 262 -18.14 -10.33 -31.74
N THR A 263 -19.04 -11.09 -31.13
CA THR A 263 -19.72 -12.23 -31.78
C THR A 263 -21.19 -12.22 -31.47
N GLN A 264 -22.04 -12.74 -32.40
CA GLN A 264 -23.48 -12.84 -32.23
C GLN A 264 -23.99 -14.21 -32.62
N GLN A 265 -25.02 -14.69 -31.92
CA GLN A 265 -25.69 -15.97 -32.22
C GLN A 265 -26.87 -15.78 -33.21
N ILE A 266 -27.51 -14.65 -33.16
CA ILE A 266 -28.63 -14.28 -34.06
C ILE A 266 -28.17 -13.08 -34.86
N GLN A 267 -28.27 -13.17 -36.17
CA GLN A 267 -27.87 -12.09 -37.08
C GLN A 267 -28.85 -10.91 -36.98
N THR A 268 -28.57 -10.01 -36.10
CA THR A 268 -29.34 -8.77 -35.86
C THR A 268 -28.34 -7.60 -35.76
N THR A 269 -28.85 -6.39 -35.70
CA THR A 269 -28.01 -5.22 -35.55
C THR A 269 -27.82 -4.87 -34.06
N THR A 270 -26.59 -4.93 -33.59
CA THR A 270 -26.17 -4.47 -32.24
C THR A 270 -25.68 -3.05 -32.30
N THR A 271 -26.14 -2.19 -31.41
CA THR A 271 -25.61 -0.83 -31.22
C THR A 271 -24.66 -0.81 -30.03
N VAL A 272 -23.54 -0.10 -30.17
CA VAL A 272 -22.58 0.12 -29.08
C VAL A 272 -22.55 1.57 -28.68
N SER A 273 -22.47 1.79 -27.39
CA SER A 273 -22.34 3.11 -26.76
C SER A 273 -21.35 3.04 -25.58
N VAL A 274 -20.92 4.20 -25.10
CA VAL A 274 -20.03 4.31 -23.96
C VAL A 274 -20.73 5.10 -22.86
N ASP A 275 -20.51 4.68 -21.61
CA ASP A 275 -20.96 5.39 -20.41
C ASP A 275 -19.79 5.57 -19.46
N ASN A 276 -19.92 6.49 -18.49
CA ASN A 276 -18.90 6.84 -17.51
C ASN A 276 -17.57 7.31 -18.14
N LEU A 277 -17.65 8.08 -19.24
CA LEU A 277 -16.48 8.65 -19.87
C LEU A 277 -15.86 9.74 -18.97
N PRO A 278 -14.50 9.79 -18.83
CA PRO A 278 -13.83 10.84 -18.06
C PRO A 278 -14.23 12.26 -18.56
N VAL A 279 -14.40 13.18 -17.60
CA VAL A 279 -14.77 14.57 -17.95
C VAL A 279 -13.66 15.20 -18.79
N GLY A 280 -14.03 15.71 -19.97
CA GLY A 280 -13.09 16.28 -20.94
C GLY A 280 -12.72 15.33 -22.08
N ALA A 281 -12.88 14.03 -21.91
CA ALA A 281 -12.60 13.03 -22.95
C ALA A 281 -13.70 13.00 -24.01
N THR A 282 -13.32 12.54 -25.21
CA THR A 282 -14.23 12.16 -26.29
C THR A 282 -14.16 10.67 -26.58
N ALA A 283 -15.22 10.08 -27.11
CA ALA A 283 -15.23 8.67 -27.47
C ALA A 283 -15.79 8.45 -28.88
N SER A 284 -15.19 7.53 -29.61
CA SER A 284 -15.70 7.09 -30.90
C SER A 284 -15.43 5.61 -31.12
N PHE A 285 -16.40 4.90 -31.72
CA PHE A 285 -16.22 3.50 -32.11
C PHE A 285 -15.86 3.40 -33.61
N SER A 286 -15.07 2.39 -33.96
CA SER A 286 -14.81 2.04 -35.37
C SER A 286 -16.11 1.73 -36.11
N GLN A 287 -17.09 1.15 -35.40
CA GLN A 287 -18.45 0.90 -35.83
C GLN A 287 -19.39 1.05 -34.63
N SER A 288 -20.39 1.94 -34.71
CA SER A 288 -21.40 2.13 -33.67
C SER A 288 -22.64 1.23 -33.86
N SER A 289 -22.74 0.54 -35.02
CA SER A 289 -23.79 -0.40 -35.37
C SER A 289 -23.15 -1.60 -36.08
N ILE A 290 -23.32 -2.78 -35.49
CA ILE A 290 -22.58 -4.00 -35.84
C ILE A 290 -23.62 -5.05 -36.31
N SER A 291 -23.41 -5.66 -37.46
CA SER A 291 -24.27 -6.70 -38.03
C SER A 291 -23.55 -8.03 -38.23
N ASP A 292 -22.25 -8.06 -38.10
CA ASP A 292 -21.42 -9.24 -38.37
C ASP A 292 -20.37 -9.40 -37.25
N ASP A 293 -19.91 -10.61 -37.01
CA ASP A 293 -18.83 -10.92 -36.09
C ASP A 293 -17.53 -10.18 -36.51
N GLY A 294 -16.76 -9.68 -35.55
CA GLY A 294 -15.49 -9.01 -35.85
C GLY A 294 -14.93 -8.18 -34.69
N GLU A 295 -13.80 -7.54 -34.96
CA GLU A 295 -13.17 -6.62 -34.01
C GLU A 295 -13.81 -5.22 -34.10
N ILE A 296 -14.10 -4.62 -32.94
CA ILE A 296 -14.45 -3.22 -32.82
C ILE A 296 -13.43 -2.50 -31.93
N THR A 297 -13.16 -1.25 -32.25
CA THR A 297 -12.24 -0.41 -31.48
C THR A 297 -13.02 0.78 -30.92
N LEU A 298 -12.86 1.02 -29.62
CA LEU A 298 -13.24 2.27 -28.96
C LEU A 298 -11.99 3.14 -28.88
N THR A 299 -12.00 4.29 -29.50
CA THR A 299 -10.98 5.33 -29.36
C THR A 299 -11.48 6.38 -28.36
N VAL A 300 -10.72 6.57 -27.29
CA VAL A 300 -10.94 7.62 -26.28
C VAL A 300 -9.88 8.70 -26.48
N GLY A 301 -10.32 9.87 -26.90
CA GLY A 301 -9.46 11.01 -27.28
C GLY A 301 -9.69 12.25 -26.41
N ALA A 302 -8.98 13.32 -26.77
CA ALA A 302 -8.95 14.59 -26.05
C ALA A 302 -8.46 14.46 -24.60
N LEU A 303 -7.51 13.53 -24.37
CA LEU A 303 -7.01 13.18 -23.04
C LEU A 303 -6.20 14.32 -22.39
N GLU A 304 -5.75 15.31 -23.16
CA GLU A 304 -5.12 16.53 -22.64
C GLU A 304 -6.06 17.36 -21.76
N ASN A 305 -7.38 17.13 -21.85
CA ASN A 305 -8.40 17.80 -21.05
C ASN A 305 -8.87 16.94 -19.86
N VAL A 306 -8.32 15.74 -19.68
CA VAL A 306 -8.65 14.80 -18.62
C VAL A 306 -7.60 14.91 -17.53
N ALA A 307 -7.97 14.96 -16.26
CA ALA A 307 -7.00 14.96 -15.16
C ALA A 307 -6.21 13.64 -15.13
N ALA A 308 -4.99 13.67 -14.57
CA ALA A 308 -4.26 12.41 -14.32
C ALA A 308 -5.06 11.55 -13.33
N GLY A 309 -5.14 10.23 -13.60
CA GLY A 309 -5.90 9.32 -12.77
C GLY A 309 -6.36 8.07 -13.51
N THR A 310 -7.03 7.18 -12.78
CA THR A 310 -7.59 5.94 -13.30
C THR A 310 -9.11 6.07 -13.41
N TYR A 311 -9.65 5.65 -14.55
CA TYR A 311 -11.05 5.80 -14.93
C TYR A 311 -11.64 4.48 -15.41
N ASP A 312 -12.75 4.09 -14.84
CA ASP A 312 -13.56 2.98 -15.29
C ASP A 312 -14.53 3.45 -16.38
N ILE A 313 -14.43 2.90 -17.58
CA ILE A 313 -15.27 3.21 -18.72
C ILE A 313 -16.14 2.01 -19.02
N ASN A 314 -17.47 2.21 -19.15
CA ASN A 314 -18.43 1.15 -19.47
C ASN A 314 -18.81 1.20 -20.95
N ILE A 315 -18.64 0.08 -21.64
CA ILE A 315 -19.10 -0.12 -22.99
C ILE A 315 -20.41 -0.91 -22.94
N ILE A 316 -21.43 -0.39 -23.58
CA ILE A 316 -22.78 -0.95 -23.60
C ILE A 316 -23.07 -1.42 -25.02
N ALA A 317 -23.29 -2.72 -25.21
CA ALA A 317 -23.74 -3.31 -26.45
C ALA A 317 -25.20 -3.73 -26.30
N THR A 318 -26.08 -3.25 -27.18
CA THR A 318 -27.53 -3.54 -27.12
C THR A 318 -28.02 -4.14 -28.44
N ASN A 319 -28.69 -5.27 -28.34
CA ASN A 319 -29.31 -6.00 -29.43
C ASN A 319 -30.78 -6.29 -29.08
N GLY A 320 -31.71 -5.46 -29.56
CA GLY A 320 -33.12 -5.57 -29.18
C GLY A 320 -33.33 -5.36 -27.67
N ASP A 321 -33.80 -6.40 -26.99
CA ASP A 321 -34.05 -6.37 -25.54
C ASP A 321 -32.85 -6.81 -24.71
N GLU A 322 -31.77 -7.31 -25.36
CA GLU A 322 -30.57 -7.76 -24.67
C GLU A 322 -29.52 -6.65 -24.62
N THR A 323 -28.95 -6.47 -23.46
CA THR A 323 -27.86 -5.50 -23.23
C THR A 323 -26.73 -6.18 -22.51
N GLN A 324 -25.51 -6.00 -23.04
CA GLN A 324 -24.27 -6.44 -22.41
C GLN A 324 -23.41 -5.22 -22.03
N ASN A 325 -22.90 -5.23 -20.82
CA ASN A 325 -21.99 -4.20 -20.31
C ASN A 325 -20.57 -4.77 -20.19
N LYS A 326 -19.59 -4.01 -20.67
CA LYS A 326 -18.18 -4.35 -20.52
C LYS A 326 -17.42 -3.17 -19.96
N LYS A 327 -16.74 -3.40 -18.84
CA LYS A 327 -15.87 -2.42 -18.18
C LYS A 327 -14.46 -2.53 -18.74
N VAL A 328 -13.81 -1.39 -18.96
CA VAL A 328 -12.38 -1.24 -19.24
C VAL A 328 -11.82 -0.14 -18.36
N GLU A 329 -10.52 -0.20 -18.07
CA GLU A 329 -9.82 0.76 -17.24
C GLU A 329 -8.86 1.61 -18.08
N LEU A 330 -8.98 2.92 -17.98
CA LEU A 330 -8.08 3.88 -18.58
C LEU A 330 -7.34 4.66 -17.49
N ARG A 331 -6.02 4.52 -17.45
CA ARG A 331 -5.18 5.39 -16.64
C ARG A 331 -4.57 6.47 -17.53
N VAL A 332 -4.91 7.74 -17.28
CA VAL A 332 -4.37 8.90 -17.98
C VAL A 332 -3.18 9.44 -17.21
N VAL A 333 -2.05 9.63 -17.90
CA VAL A 333 -0.85 10.26 -17.37
C VAL A 333 -0.44 11.45 -18.23
N HIS A 334 0.17 12.47 -17.62
CA HIS A 334 0.59 13.71 -18.28
C HIS A 334 2.12 13.80 -18.38
N PRO A 335 2.67 14.47 -19.41
CA PRO A 335 4.10 14.68 -19.55
C PRO A 335 4.67 15.65 -18.49
N GLU A 336 3.82 16.46 -17.85
CA GLU A 336 4.22 17.42 -16.83
C GLU A 336 3.70 17.02 -15.46
N PHE A 337 4.54 17.26 -14.44
CA PHE A 337 4.23 16.99 -13.04
C PHE A 337 3.98 18.27 -12.24
N THR A 338 3.70 19.40 -12.93
CA THR A 338 3.52 20.73 -12.32
C THR A 338 2.27 20.82 -11.45
N ASP A 339 1.18 20.16 -11.86
CA ASP A 339 -0.09 20.16 -11.13
C ASP A 339 -0.07 19.21 -9.92
N ASN A 340 0.84 18.24 -9.94
CA ASN A 340 1.07 17.30 -8.85
C ASN A 340 2.59 17.18 -8.61
N PRO A 341 3.22 18.16 -7.94
CA PRO A 341 4.64 18.11 -7.64
C PRO A 341 4.94 16.95 -6.67
N MET A 342 6.15 16.42 -6.75
CA MET A 342 6.62 15.41 -5.79
C MET A 342 6.60 15.97 -4.37
N SER A 343 6.16 15.17 -3.43
CA SER A 343 6.20 15.46 -2.00
C SER A 343 7.11 14.44 -1.32
N LEU A 344 8.23 14.91 -0.80
CA LEU A 344 9.16 14.10 -0.02
C LEU A 344 8.75 14.17 1.46
N SER A 345 8.91 13.09 2.22
CA SER A 345 8.41 13.00 3.61
C SER A 345 9.50 12.77 4.64
N SER A 346 10.44 11.88 4.40
CA SER A 346 11.50 11.54 5.35
C SER A 346 12.83 11.31 4.63
N PRO A 347 13.98 11.81 5.18
CA PRO A 347 14.09 12.77 6.27
C PRO A 347 13.44 14.12 5.96
N VAL A 348 12.94 14.80 7.00
CA VAL A 348 12.38 16.15 6.87
C VAL A 348 13.44 17.09 6.28
N ASN A 349 13.02 17.96 5.35
CA ASN A 349 13.94 18.91 4.73
C ASN A 349 14.69 19.74 5.78
N GLU A 350 15.99 19.91 5.59
CA GLU A 350 16.88 20.69 6.47
C GLU A 350 17.03 20.12 7.88
N SER A 351 16.69 18.84 8.09
CA SER A 351 16.90 18.18 9.38
C SER A 351 18.38 17.92 9.65
N ALA A 352 18.80 18.15 10.89
CA ALA A 352 20.14 17.80 11.38
C ALA A 352 20.05 16.66 12.40
N GLY A 353 21.15 15.93 12.58
CA GLY A 353 21.21 14.83 13.54
C GLY A 353 20.45 13.59 13.10
N VAL A 354 20.28 13.37 11.79
CA VAL A 354 19.63 12.19 11.25
C VAL A 354 20.50 10.96 11.52
N LEU A 355 19.92 9.95 12.18
CA LEU A 355 20.64 8.74 12.55
C LEU A 355 21.08 7.94 11.32
N PHE A 356 22.28 7.37 11.37
CA PHE A 356 22.86 6.55 10.30
C PHE A 356 23.46 5.27 10.93
N PRO A 357 23.95 4.25 10.24
CA PRO A 357 24.44 4.28 8.85
C PRO A 357 23.40 4.07 7.77
N GLU A 358 22.20 3.62 8.10
CA GLU A 358 21.11 3.39 7.15
C GLU A 358 20.01 4.43 7.38
N ILE A 359 19.58 5.09 6.30
CA ILE A 359 18.52 6.10 6.35
C ILE A 359 17.43 5.72 5.34
N GLU A 360 16.19 5.67 5.80
CA GLU A 360 15.05 5.47 4.93
C GLU A 360 14.61 6.80 4.32
N LEU A 361 14.74 6.92 3.00
CA LEU A 361 14.22 8.03 2.22
C LEU A 361 12.81 7.70 1.80
N GLU A 362 11.84 8.51 2.19
CA GLU A 362 10.42 8.28 1.92
C GLU A 362 9.77 9.44 1.17
N TRP A 363 8.83 9.14 0.32
CA TRP A 363 8.06 10.10 -0.45
C TRP A 363 6.61 9.66 -0.60
N ASN A 364 5.74 10.61 -0.95
CA ASN A 364 4.34 10.34 -1.19
C ASN A 364 4.09 9.86 -2.62
N GLU A 365 3.07 9.03 -2.79
CA GLU A 365 2.60 8.60 -4.09
C GLU A 365 2.20 9.82 -4.95
N ASN A 366 2.55 9.76 -6.23
CA ASN A 366 2.14 10.73 -7.23
C ASN A 366 1.26 10.04 -8.26
N ILE A 367 0.00 10.46 -8.37
CA ILE A 367 -1.01 9.83 -9.25
C ILE A 367 -0.58 9.81 -10.73
N ASN A 368 0.30 10.74 -11.12
CA ASN A 368 0.84 10.85 -12.48
C ASN A 368 2.11 10.01 -12.73
N ALA A 369 2.66 9.35 -11.69
CA ALA A 369 3.88 8.56 -11.78
C ALA A 369 3.59 7.07 -11.92
N GLU A 370 4.44 6.37 -12.68
CA GLU A 370 4.49 4.91 -12.80
C GLU A 370 5.71 4.33 -12.09
N SER A 371 6.78 5.12 -11.99
CA SER A 371 7.99 4.76 -11.25
C SER A 371 8.71 6.00 -10.75
N TYR A 372 9.66 5.79 -9.85
CA TYR A 372 10.42 6.82 -9.16
C TYR A 372 11.90 6.51 -9.24
N THR A 373 12.71 7.48 -9.68
CA THR A 373 14.16 7.40 -9.55
C THR A 373 14.59 8.28 -8.40
N VAL A 374 14.98 7.67 -7.28
CA VAL A 374 15.56 8.35 -6.13
C VAL A 374 17.06 8.52 -6.32
N GLU A 375 17.57 9.69 -5.97
CA GLU A 375 19.00 10.02 -6.04
C GLU A 375 19.42 10.71 -4.74
N LEU A 376 20.52 10.24 -4.15
CA LEU A 376 21.18 10.82 -2.99
C LEU A 376 22.57 11.30 -3.40
N SER A 377 22.94 12.53 -3.02
CA SER A 377 24.21 13.16 -3.36
C SER A 377 24.81 13.88 -2.14
N ASP A 378 26.13 14.03 -2.12
CA ASP A 378 26.88 14.84 -1.16
C ASP A 378 26.96 16.33 -1.57
N ASN A 379 26.36 16.69 -2.70
CA ASN A 379 26.34 18.08 -3.14
C ASN A 379 25.03 18.45 -3.85
N PRO A 380 24.59 19.73 -3.78
CA PRO A 380 23.30 20.16 -4.30
C PRO A 380 23.19 20.16 -5.83
N SER A 381 24.30 19.99 -6.56
CA SER A 381 24.32 19.91 -8.02
C SER A 381 24.14 18.47 -8.55
N PHE A 382 24.12 17.47 -7.66
CA PHE A 382 24.02 16.06 -8.00
C PHE A 382 25.10 15.56 -8.97
N THR A 383 26.30 16.15 -8.90
CA THR A 383 27.44 15.71 -9.72
C THR A 383 28.14 14.47 -9.15
N ASN A 384 27.93 14.16 -7.88
CA ASN A 384 28.39 12.95 -7.23
C ASN A 384 27.21 12.23 -6.57
N ILE A 385 26.68 11.20 -7.24
CA ILE A 385 25.58 10.39 -6.71
C ILE A 385 26.16 9.32 -5.78
N ILE A 386 25.73 9.33 -4.52
CA ILE A 386 26.11 8.37 -3.49
C ILE A 386 25.26 7.10 -3.61
N ALA A 387 23.96 7.27 -3.80
CA ALA A 387 23.03 6.17 -3.96
C ALA A 387 21.90 6.54 -4.93
N THR A 388 21.40 5.56 -5.67
CA THR A 388 20.27 5.72 -6.58
C THR A 388 19.52 4.42 -6.74
N SER A 389 18.20 4.50 -6.98
CA SER A 389 17.35 3.37 -7.34
C SER A 389 16.21 3.85 -8.22
N THR A 390 15.73 2.98 -9.12
CA THR A 390 14.48 3.21 -9.87
C THR A 390 13.49 2.10 -9.51
N GLN A 391 12.33 2.47 -8.98
CA GLN A 391 11.37 1.55 -8.37
C GLN A 391 9.96 2.12 -8.34
N SER A 392 8.97 1.28 -8.05
CA SER A 392 7.58 1.68 -7.78
C SER A 392 7.30 1.92 -6.29
N ASP A 393 8.14 1.36 -5.42
CA ASP A 393 8.02 1.54 -3.97
C ASP A 393 8.24 3.01 -3.59
N LEU A 394 7.61 3.44 -2.49
CA LEU A 394 7.62 4.82 -1.99
C LEU A 394 8.70 5.09 -0.96
N LYS A 395 9.65 4.18 -0.80
CA LYS A 395 10.76 4.27 0.16
C LYS A 395 12.03 3.61 -0.37
N PHE A 396 13.18 4.13 0.03
CA PHE A 396 14.49 3.63 -0.35
C PHE A 396 15.47 3.72 0.84
N THR A 397 16.13 2.63 1.18
CA THR A 397 17.15 2.61 2.24
C THR A 397 18.50 3.00 1.65
N ALA A 398 18.99 4.17 2.06
CA ALA A 398 20.31 4.66 1.70
C ALA A 398 21.35 4.17 2.72
N THR A 399 22.46 3.60 2.23
CA THR A 399 23.56 3.06 3.03
C THR A 399 24.90 3.72 2.68
N GLY A 400 25.93 3.47 3.49
CA GLY A 400 27.29 3.99 3.23
C GLY A 400 27.43 5.47 3.52
N LEU A 401 26.60 6.02 4.38
CA LEU A 401 26.64 7.40 4.83
C LEU A 401 27.72 7.59 5.88
N THR A 402 28.23 8.82 5.98
CA THR A 402 29.26 9.22 6.94
C THR A 402 28.70 10.20 7.98
N GLU A 403 29.28 10.22 9.17
CA GLU A 403 28.87 11.11 10.26
C GLU A 403 29.06 12.60 9.90
N ASN A 404 28.25 13.47 10.51
CA ASN A 404 28.33 14.94 10.38
C ASN A 404 28.33 15.43 8.93
N SER A 405 27.75 14.67 8.01
CA SER A 405 27.80 14.95 6.57
C SER A 405 26.44 15.41 6.05
N ILE A 406 26.48 16.39 5.14
CA ILE A 406 25.28 16.93 4.51
C ILE A 406 25.01 16.17 3.24
N TYR A 407 23.76 15.72 3.10
CA TYR A 407 23.28 15.04 1.92
C TYR A 407 22.10 15.77 1.32
N TYR A 408 22.00 15.71 -0.01
CA TYR A 408 20.89 16.24 -0.81
C TYR A 408 20.23 15.08 -1.51
N TRP A 409 18.92 15.04 -1.49
CA TRP A 409 18.20 13.97 -2.18
C TRP A 409 16.99 14.48 -2.91
N ARG A 410 16.63 13.75 -3.96
CA ARG A 410 15.49 14.05 -4.79
C ARG A 410 14.87 12.77 -5.32
N VAL A 411 13.60 12.86 -5.72
CA VAL A 411 12.89 11.80 -6.41
C VAL A 411 12.37 12.33 -7.73
N ASN A 412 12.77 11.69 -8.80
CA ASN A 412 12.35 11.99 -10.16
C ASN A 412 11.24 11.04 -10.55
N PRO A 413 9.96 11.45 -10.59
CA PRO A 413 8.87 10.62 -11.05
C PRO A 413 8.95 10.44 -12.58
N THR A 414 8.55 9.26 -13.05
CA THR A 414 8.57 8.89 -14.48
C THR A 414 7.25 8.23 -14.82
N ASN A 415 6.73 8.49 -16.01
CA ASN A 415 5.65 7.76 -16.65
C ASN A 415 5.95 7.57 -18.14
N GLN A 416 5.07 6.92 -18.88
CA GLN A 416 5.28 6.70 -20.32
C GLN A 416 5.36 7.98 -21.17
N CYS A 417 4.94 9.14 -20.65
CA CYS A 417 5.11 10.43 -21.31
C CYS A 417 6.53 11.00 -21.14
N GLY A 418 7.30 10.57 -20.14
CA GLY A 418 8.65 11.06 -19.88
C GLY A 418 9.01 11.22 -18.41
N LEU A 419 10.08 11.96 -18.16
CA LEU A 419 10.66 12.22 -16.85
C LEU A 419 10.30 13.63 -16.38
N ALA A 420 10.07 13.82 -15.09
CA ALA A 420 9.87 15.14 -14.50
C ALA A 420 11.08 16.06 -14.69
N THR A 421 10.84 17.34 -15.01
CA THR A 421 11.88 18.30 -15.37
C THR A 421 12.40 19.15 -14.20
N SER A 422 11.75 19.15 -13.04
CA SER A 422 12.12 19.97 -11.87
C SER A 422 11.79 19.24 -10.57
N PRO A 423 12.65 18.30 -10.15
CA PRO A 423 12.43 17.57 -8.90
C PRO A 423 12.59 18.51 -7.70
N VAL A 424 11.79 18.28 -6.66
CA VAL A 424 11.98 18.88 -5.34
C VAL A 424 13.23 18.26 -4.73
N ILE A 425 14.11 19.09 -4.16
CA ILE A 425 15.34 18.64 -3.49
C ILE A 425 15.18 18.90 -1.99
N TYR A 426 15.40 17.87 -1.19
CA TYR A 426 15.55 17.96 0.26
C TYR A 426 17.01 17.77 0.66
N SER A 427 17.37 18.31 1.81
CA SER A 427 18.68 18.14 2.41
C SER A 427 18.56 17.72 3.87
N PHE A 428 19.55 16.99 4.36
CA PHE A 428 19.69 16.63 5.76
C PHE A 428 21.16 16.50 6.13
N GLN A 429 21.45 16.61 7.43
CA GLN A 429 22.76 16.31 7.97
C GLN A 429 22.69 15.08 8.87
N THR A 430 23.61 14.13 8.66
CA THR A 430 23.73 12.96 9.52
C THR A 430 24.20 13.35 10.92
N ALA A 431 23.83 12.54 11.91
CA ALA A 431 24.32 12.69 13.28
C ALA A 431 25.86 12.57 13.35
N GLY A 432 26.42 13.15 14.38
CA GLY A 432 27.84 12.90 14.77
C GLY A 432 28.04 11.49 15.32
N SER A 433 29.30 11.19 15.70
CA SER A 433 29.60 9.94 16.38
C SER A 433 28.79 9.80 17.67
N GLU A 434 28.28 8.60 17.90
CA GLU A 434 27.52 8.33 19.12
C GLU A 434 28.45 8.28 20.34
N ASP A 435 28.08 8.98 21.43
CA ASP A 435 28.63 8.76 22.75
C ASP A 435 27.78 7.70 23.49
N CYS A 436 28.33 6.51 23.66
CA CYS A 436 27.75 5.40 24.39
C CYS A 436 28.40 5.21 25.79
N SER A 437 28.86 6.28 26.43
CA SER A 437 29.47 6.20 27.75
C SER A 437 28.47 6.16 28.91
N ASN A 438 27.20 6.51 28.67
CA ASN A 438 26.18 6.66 29.70
C ASN A 438 25.52 5.31 29.97
N THR A 439 25.98 4.57 30.98
CA THR A 439 25.45 3.26 31.35
C THR A 439 24.82 3.32 32.75
N TYR A 440 23.61 2.81 32.85
CA TYR A 440 22.81 2.75 34.08
C TYR A 440 22.55 1.28 34.40
N THR A 441 22.93 0.86 35.62
CA THR A 441 22.86 -0.51 36.07
C THR A 441 21.73 -0.65 37.10
N ALA A 442 20.98 -1.72 37.01
CA ALA A 442 20.03 -2.08 38.05
C ALA A 442 20.72 -2.24 39.38
N THR A 443 20.18 -1.66 40.47
CA THR A 443 20.78 -1.65 41.80
C THR A 443 20.00 -2.46 42.83
N ASP A 444 18.76 -2.81 42.54
CA ASP A 444 17.90 -3.51 43.50
C ASP A 444 17.64 -4.93 42.96
N PHE A 445 18.51 -5.86 43.40
CA PHE A 445 18.41 -7.28 43.13
C PHE A 445 17.83 -7.96 44.37
N GLU A 446 16.56 -7.71 44.71
CA GLU A 446 15.89 -8.65 45.61
C GLU A 446 15.62 -9.91 44.78
N GLU A 447 16.42 -10.98 45.03
CA GLU A 447 16.32 -12.34 44.50
C GLU A 447 15.07 -12.63 43.62
N ASP A 448 14.89 -11.94 42.51
CA ASP A 448 13.78 -12.18 41.59
C ASP A 448 14.05 -13.48 40.85
N ARG A 449 13.46 -14.55 41.40
CA ARG A 449 13.55 -15.90 40.90
C ARG A 449 12.57 -16.11 39.78
N LEU A 450 13.09 -16.47 38.65
CA LEU A 450 12.33 -17.08 37.57
C LEU A 450 12.01 -18.52 37.97
N GLY A 451 10.73 -18.82 38.16
CA GLY A 451 10.29 -20.17 38.56
C GLY A 451 10.62 -20.51 40.02
N GLY A 452 10.10 -21.58 40.55
CA GLY A 452 10.44 -22.12 41.86
C GLY A 452 9.57 -21.61 43.02
N GLY A 453 8.49 -20.88 42.77
CA GLY A 453 7.55 -20.41 43.80
C GLY A 453 6.16 -20.13 43.25
N SER A 454 5.79 -18.91 43.17
CA SER A 454 4.48 -18.45 42.71
C SER A 454 4.55 -17.38 41.62
N SER A 455 5.75 -16.99 41.19
CA SER A 455 5.93 -16.00 40.16
C SER A 455 6.68 -16.61 38.95
N VAL A 456 6.08 -16.50 37.78
CA VAL A 456 6.65 -16.89 36.47
C VAL A 456 7.28 -15.70 35.76
N VAL A 457 7.17 -14.49 36.33
CA VAL A 457 7.66 -13.24 35.77
C VAL A 457 8.54 -12.56 36.80
N ALA A 458 9.76 -12.19 36.40
CA ALA A 458 10.68 -11.36 37.17
C ALA A 458 10.72 -9.95 36.55
N PHE A 459 10.80 -8.93 37.41
CA PHE A 459 10.87 -7.53 37.02
C PHE A 459 12.12 -6.91 37.62
N LEU A 460 12.95 -6.28 36.83
CA LEU A 460 14.17 -5.61 37.28
C LEU A 460 14.16 -4.14 36.87
N PRO A 461 13.94 -3.19 37.81
CA PRO A 461 13.95 -1.77 37.48
C PRO A 461 15.35 -1.24 37.25
N ILE A 462 15.52 -0.41 36.23
CA ILE A 462 16.73 0.33 35.89
C ILE A 462 16.38 1.80 35.89
N GLU A 463 16.93 2.52 36.87
CA GLU A 463 16.68 3.95 37.07
C GLU A 463 17.63 4.77 36.19
N ILE A 464 17.12 5.54 35.25
CA ILE A 464 17.87 6.49 34.45
C ILE A 464 17.55 7.89 34.95
N THR A 465 18.55 8.57 35.52
CA THR A 465 18.41 9.88 36.15
C THR A 465 18.69 11.04 35.22
N ASP A 466 19.36 10.79 34.10
CA ASP A 466 19.75 11.80 33.14
C ASP A 466 18.73 11.91 32.00
N ASP A 467 18.34 13.14 31.66
CA ASP A 467 17.44 13.43 30.55
C ASP A 467 18.25 13.59 29.26
N LEU A 468 18.55 12.44 28.63
CA LEU A 468 19.32 12.37 27.40
C LEU A 468 18.39 12.04 26.22
N THR A 469 18.63 12.64 25.06
CA THR A 469 17.95 12.21 23.84
C THR A 469 18.60 10.93 23.32
N ILE A 470 17.84 9.86 23.30
CA ILE A 470 18.31 8.54 22.87
C ILE A 470 18.61 8.58 21.37
N SER A 471 19.83 8.27 20.96
CA SER A 471 20.15 7.90 19.58
C SER A 471 19.99 6.40 19.38
N ARG A 472 20.49 5.61 20.32
CA ARG A 472 20.43 4.16 20.33
C ARG A 472 20.50 3.63 21.77
N LEU A 473 19.89 2.50 22.00
CA LEU A 473 19.96 1.76 23.26
C LEU A 473 20.79 0.48 23.09
N LYS A 474 21.52 0.13 24.16
CA LYS A 474 22.08 -1.21 24.36
C LYS A 474 21.59 -1.72 25.68
N VAL A 475 21.07 -2.94 25.70
CA VAL A 475 20.56 -3.57 26.92
C VAL A 475 21.43 -4.77 27.24
N ASN A 476 22.20 -4.69 28.32
CA ASN A 476 22.96 -5.83 28.83
C ASN A 476 22.09 -6.66 29.76
N VAL A 477 22.13 -7.99 29.59
CA VAL A 477 21.33 -8.94 30.36
C VAL A 477 22.17 -10.13 30.80
N ASP A 478 22.06 -10.47 32.10
CA ASP A 478 22.59 -11.69 32.69
C ASP A 478 21.46 -12.46 33.34
N ILE A 479 21.24 -13.71 32.89
CA ILE A 479 20.17 -14.61 33.40
C ILE A 479 20.79 -15.99 33.63
N SER A 480 20.61 -16.52 34.83
CA SER A 480 20.83 -17.93 35.11
C SER A 480 19.51 -18.71 34.94
N HIS A 481 19.45 -19.57 33.94
CA HIS A 481 18.32 -20.46 33.66
C HIS A 481 18.79 -21.73 32.98
N VAL A 482 18.18 -22.86 33.29
CA VAL A 482 18.61 -24.17 32.75
C VAL A 482 18.25 -24.38 31.27
N ALA A 483 17.28 -23.65 30.77
CA ALA A 483 16.78 -23.73 29.39
C ALA A 483 16.34 -22.34 28.90
N VAL A 484 17.19 -21.66 28.14
CA VAL A 484 16.90 -20.29 27.64
C VAL A 484 15.72 -20.28 26.68
N GLY A 485 15.44 -21.39 25.98
CA GLY A 485 14.30 -21.53 25.10
C GLY A 485 12.93 -21.50 25.78
N GLU A 486 12.88 -21.44 27.10
CA GLU A 486 11.64 -21.28 27.88
C GLU A 486 11.39 -19.80 28.28
N LEU A 487 12.31 -18.89 27.90
CA LEU A 487 12.27 -17.49 28.31
C LEU A 487 11.76 -16.55 27.20
N GLU A 488 10.93 -15.61 27.66
CA GLU A 488 10.68 -14.35 26.97
C GLU A 488 11.29 -13.21 27.78
N VAL A 489 12.13 -12.37 27.17
CA VAL A 489 12.78 -11.24 27.85
C VAL A 489 12.44 -9.95 27.10
N LEU A 490 11.91 -8.98 27.83
CA LEU A 490 11.45 -7.71 27.29
C LEU A 490 12.11 -6.53 28.05
N ILE A 491 12.25 -5.43 27.37
CA ILE A 491 12.52 -4.13 27.98
C ILE A 491 11.30 -3.22 27.83
N GLN A 492 10.86 -2.61 28.93
CA GLN A 492 9.72 -1.69 28.94
C GLN A 492 10.19 -0.26 29.18
N GLU A 493 9.69 0.65 28.37
CA GLU A 493 9.88 2.09 28.51
C GLU A 493 9.20 2.64 29.78
N PRO A 494 9.67 3.78 30.35
CA PRO A 494 8.98 4.49 31.44
C PRO A 494 7.52 4.83 31.10
N GLU A 495 6.65 4.91 32.11
CA GLU A 495 5.24 5.29 31.94
C GLU A 495 5.06 6.62 31.19
N ALA A 496 5.96 7.58 31.42
CA ALA A 496 5.93 8.88 30.75
C ALA A 496 6.10 8.79 29.22
N LEU A 497 6.69 7.68 28.71
CA LEU A 497 6.90 7.40 27.30
C LEU A 497 5.83 6.43 26.74
N GLY A 498 4.85 6.02 27.54
CA GLY A 498 3.75 5.15 27.14
C GLY A 498 3.89 3.69 27.57
N ALA A 499 4.95 3.35 28.34
CA ALA A 499 5.19 1.99 28.86
C ALA A 499 5.21 0.91 27.76
N ASN A 500 5.71 1.24 26.56
CA ASN A 500 5.83 0.29 25.46
C ASN A 500 6.87 -0.78 25.79
N THR A 501 6.64 -2.01 25.36
CA THR A 501 7.58 -3.12 25.52
C THR A 501 8.25 -3.45 24.19
N THR A 502 9.54 -3.82 24.26
CA THR A 502 10.32 -4.34 23.13
C THR A 502 10.89 -5.69 23.52
N THR A 503 10.68 -6.70 22.70
CA THR A 503 11.15 -8.06 22.95
C THR A 503 12.62 -8.18 22.59
N LEU A 504 13.46 -8.54 23.56
CA LEU A 504 14.88 -8.78 23.38
C LEU A 504 15.15 -10.22 22.96
N LEU A 505 14.44 -11.16 23.57
CA LEU A 505 14.60 -12.60 23.42
C LEU A 505 13.24 -13.27 23.56
N GLU A 506 12.92 -14.23 22.71
CA GLU A 506 11.66 -14.98 22.77
C GLU A 506 11.87 -16.43 22.30
N ASN A 507 11.76 -17.38 23.22
CA ASN A 507 11.73 -18.83 22.96
C ASN A 507 12.81 -19.35 21.99
N VAL A 508 14.05 -18.89 22.13
CA VAL A 508 15.21 -19.31 21.31
C VAL A 508 16.24 -20.06 22.14
N CYS A 509 17.12 -20.83 21.51
CA CYS A 509 18.21 -21.58 22.12
C CYS A 509 17.80 -22.86 22.87
N ASP A 510 16.59 -23.35 22.66
CA ASP A 510 16.10 -24.64 23.20
C ASP A 510 16.48 -24.88 24.67
N GLN A 511 17.06 -26.03 25.00
CA GLN A 511 17.46 -26.48 26.33
C GLN A 511 18.89 -26.07 26.73
N VAL A 512 19.49 -25.07 26.05
CA VAL A 512 20.82 -24.56 26.44
C VAL A 512 20.67 -23.55 27.56
N ALA A 513 21.57 -23.63 28.56
CA ALA A 513 21.49 -22.82 29.78
C ALA A 513 22.13 -21.45 29.62
N ASN A 514 21.63 -20.51 30.40
CA ASN A 514 22.18 -19.20 30.74
C ASN A 514 22.33 -18.18 29.61
N VAL A 515 22.03 -16.94 29.93
CA VAL A 515 22.39 -15.73 29.17
C VAL A 515 23.47 -15.01 29.97
N THR A 516 24.67 -14.86 29.43
CA THR A 516 25.81 -14.30 30.18
C THR A 516 26.51 -13.21 29.41
N GLY A 517 26.46 -11.98 29.93
CA GLY A 517 27.06 -10.80 29.30
C GLY A 517 26.51 -10.53 27.90
N ALA A 518 25.23 -10.86 27.66
CA ALA A 518 24.58 -10.59 26.40
C ALA A 518 24.22 -9.10 26.31
N ILE A 519 24.62 -8.47 25.24
CA ILE A 519 24.30 -7.07 24.92
C ILE A 519 23.37 -7.06 23.71
N PHE A 520 22.12 -6.73 23.94
CA PHE A 520 21.15 -6.54 22.87
C PHE A 520 21.32 -5.14 22.26
N ASP A 521 21.69 -5.09 21.00
CA ASP A 521 22.02 -3.88 20.25
C ASP A 521 21.58 -4.09 18.79
N ASP A 522 20.84 -3.15 18.20
CA ASP A 522 20.39 -3.26 16.78
C ASP A 522 21.57 -3.38 15.80
N ASN A 523 22.76 -2.89 16.18
CA ASN A 523 23.99 -3.02 15.42
C ASN A 523 24.80 -4.30 15.77
N GLY A 524 24.25 -5.20 16.57
CA GLY A 524 24.87 -6.48 16.94
C GLY A 524 24.86 -7.48 15.78
N GLU A 525 25.51 -8.62 16.02
CA GLU A 525 25.44 -9.76 15.12
C GLU A 525 24.06 -10.45 15.24
N ASP A 526 23.62 -11.15 14.22
CA ASP A 526 22.40 -11.96 14.29
C ASP A 526 22.54 -12.98 15.42
N LEU A 527 21.49 -13.15 16.23
CA LEU A 527 21.52 -14.06 17.38
C LEU A 527 21.78 -15.50 16.93
N VAL A 528 22.87 -16.06 17.43
CA VAL A 528 23.24 -17.47 17.21
C VAL A 528 23.37 -18.16 18.56
N CYS A 529 22.58 -19.18 18.77
CA CYS A 529 22.61 -19.95 20.01
C CYS A 529 23.90 -20.75 20.19
N GLY A 530 24.47 -20.68 21.40
CA GLY A 530 25.55 -21.58 21.81
C GLY A 530 25.11 -23.05 21.81
N THR A 531 26.05 -23.96 21.61
CA THR A 531 25.81 -25.42 21.72
C THR A 531 26.06 -25.96 23.15
N ALA A 532 26.50 -25.10 24.06
CA ALA A 532 26.76 -25.33 25.46
C ALA A 532 26.60 -23.99 26.22
N ASP A 533 26.50 -24.05 27.55
CA ASP A 533 26.43 -22.91 28.45
C ASP A 533 27.62 -21.92 28.22
N PRO A 534 27.38 -20.61 28.02
CA PRO A 534 26.07 -19.95 27.94
C PRO A 534 25.38 -20.12 26.58
N ALA A 535 24.03 -20.10 26.59
CA ALA A 535 23.21 -20.15 25.38
C ALA A 535 23.41 -18.87 24.55
N ILE A 536 23.51 -17.70 25.21
CA ILE A 536 23.67 -16.39 24.55
C ILE A 536 24.74 -15.60 25.30
N SER A 537 25.65 -14.98 24.54
CA SER A 537 26.67 -14.05 25.05
C SER A 537 27.14 -13.09 23.95
N GLY A 538 27.80 -11.98 24.36
CA GLY A 538 28.31 -10.98 23.42
C GLY A 538 27.23 -10.04 22.88
N THR A 539 27.55 -9.29 21.83
CA THR A 539 26.62 -8.31 21.26
C THR A 539 25.81 -8.93 20.15
N VAL A 540 24.49 -9.01 20.36
CA VAL A 540 23.52 -9.65 19.44
C VAL A 540 22.34 -8.72 19.16
N LYS A 541 21.68 -8.92 18.03
CA LYS A 541 20.42 -8.22 17.73
C LYS A 541 19.29 -8.71 18.62
N PRO A 542 18.44 -7.81 19.13
CA PRO A 542 17.21 -8.20 19.79
C PRO A 542 16.19 -8.80 18.81
N ALA A 543 15.22 -9.55 19.32
CA ALA A 543 14.11 -10.11 18.53
C ALA A 543 13.25 -9.01 17.89
N GLN A 544 13.07 -7.89 18.59
CA GLN A 544 12.45 -6.66 18.06
C GLN A 544 13.43 -5.50 18.20
N SER A 545 13.49 -4.63 17.18
CA SER A 545 14.40 -3.49 17.16
C SER A 545 14.11 -2.50 18.30
N LEU A 546 15.17 -2.03 18.95
CA LEU A 546 15.16 -0.97 19.97
C LEU A 546 15.00 0.44 19.37
N ALA A 547 15.01 0.59 18.06
CA ALA A 547 14.92 1.87 17.36
C ALA A 547 13.62 2.64 17.65
N SER A 548 12.58 1.98 18.14
CA SER A 548 11.32 2.63 18.58
C SER A 548 11.52 3.63 19.72
N SER A 549 12.63 3.53 20.48
CA SER A 549 13.01 4.45 21.56
C SER A 549 13.87 5.62 21.07
N ALA A 550 14.37 5.60 19.85
CA ALA A 550 15.21 6.67 19.30
C ALA A 550 14.42 8.00 19.21
N GLY A 551 15.12 9.10 19.53
CA GLY A 551 14.53 10.44 19.59
C GLY A 551 13.73 10.75 20.85
N LYS A 552 13.49 9.75 21.74
CA LYS A 552 12.81 9.94 23.03
C LYS A 552 13.79 10.33 24.15
N SER A 553 13.25 10.85 25.27
CA SER A 553 14.02 11.06 26.50
C SER A 553 14.37 9.72 27.16
N SER A 554 15.57 9.61 27.72
CA SER A 554 15.98 8.44 28.49
C SER A 554 15.44 8.43 29.93
N LEU A 555 15.04 9.59 30.44
CA LEU A 555 14.71 9.80 31.86
C LEU A 555 13.56 8.93 32.35
N GLY A 556 13.76 8.24 33.46
CA GLY A 556 12.75 7.48 34.18
C GLY A 556 13.14 6.06 34.51
N THR A 557 12.19 5.28 35.03
CA THR A 557 12.39 3.89 35.39
C THR A 557 12.08 3.00 34.20
N TRP A 558 13.08 2.37 33.65
CA TRP A 558 12.98 1.30 32.65
C TRP A 558 12.83 -0.03 33.37
N LEU A 559 12.14 -0.98 32.78
CA LEU A 559 11.86 -2.25 33.43
C LEU A 559 12.32 -3.41 32.53
N LEU A 560 13.32 -4.16 32.96
CA LEU A 560 13.62 -5.45 32.34
C LEU A 560 12.63 -6.49 32.89
N ILE A 561 11.98 -7.21 31.99
CA ILE A 561 10.97 -8.21 32.31
C ILE A 561 11.48 -9.53 31.74
N ALA A 562 11.55 -10.57 32.58
CA ALA A 562 11.81 -11.94 32.12
C ALA A 562 10.63 -12.83 32.51
N ASN A 563 10.12 -13.55 31.55
CA ASN A 563 8.96 -14.45 31.70
C ASN A 563 9.40 -15.89 31.39
N ASP A 564 9.10 -16.83 32.31
CA ASP A 564 9.28 -18.27 32.08
C ASP A 564 7.96 -18.86 31.54
N GLU A 565 7.95 -19.18 30.25
CA GLU A 565 6.75 -19.65 29.55
C GLU A 565 6.43 -21.14 29.74
N THR A 566 7.32 -21.92 30.36
CA THR A 566 7.11 -23.38 30.56
C THR A 566 5.86 -23.65 31.36
N PHE A 567 5.47 -22.73 32.22
CA PHE A 567 4.24 -22.83 33.05
C PHE A 567 2.98 -22.92 32.19
N GLN A 568 2.93 -22.24 31.08
CA GLN A 568 1.75 -22.24 30.20
C GLN A 568 1.54 -23.58 29.50
N ASN A 569 2.58 -24.37 29.34
CA ASN A 569 2.56 -25.67 28.68
C ASN A 569 2.43 -26.88 29.64
N GLY A 570 2.28 -26.64 30.94
CA GLY A 570 2.08 -27.71 31.96
C GLY A 570 3.33 -28.46 32.35
N GLY A 571 4.52 -27.87 32.16
CA GLY A 571 5.81 -28.38 32.60
C GLY A 571 6.07 -28.15 34.10
N THR A 572 7.16 -28.71 34.61
CA THR A 572 7.68 -28.44 35.95
C THR A 572 8.59 -27.22 35.89
N PHE A 573 8.38 -26.27 36.79
CA PHE A 573 9.24 -25.09 36.91
C PHE A 573 10.70 -25.46 37.06
N THR A 574 11.52 -24.89 36.21
CA THR A 574 12.95 -24.82 36.38
C THR A 574 13.28 -23.48 37.04
N SER A 575 14.09 -23.48 38.09
CA SER A 575 14.44 -22.24 38.80
C SER A 575 15.54 -21.49 38.06
N GLY A 576 15.29 -20.20 37.78
CA GLY A 576 16.26 -19.25 37.24
C GLY A 576 16.31 -17.98 38.06
N SER A 577 17.20 -17.05 37.69
CA SER A 577 17.31 -15.71 38.29
C SER A 577 17.74 -14.69 37.25
N LEU A 578 17.27 -13.46 37.41
CA LEU A 578 17.86 -12.29 36.77
C LEU A 578 19.09 -11.89 37.60
N ASP A 579 20.28 -12.05 37.04
CA ASP A 579 21.55 -11.86 37.75
C ASP A 579 22.14 -10.47 37.51
N GLY A 580 21.77 -9.82 36.43
CA GLY A 580 22.22 -8.49 36.09
C GLY A 580 21.51 -7.88 34.89
N ALA A 581 21.36 -6.55 34.93
CA ALA A 581 20.92 -5.76 33.79
C ALA A 581 21.52 -4.36 33.81
N SER A 582 21.81 -3.83 32.64
CA SER A 582 22.13 -2.42 32.47
C SER A 582 21.62 -1.90 31.12
N ILE A 583 21.32 -0.62 31.07
CA ILE A 583 21.03 0.09 29.84
C ILE A 583 22.15 1.08 29.57
N THR A 584 22.72 0.99 28.38
CA THR A 584 23.60 2.03 27.86
C THR A 584 22.81 2.91 26.91
N VAL A 585 22.72 4.20 27.24
CA VAL A 585 22.11 5.23 26.40
C VAL A 585 23.20 5.85 25.55
N CYS A 586 23.12 5.58 24.24
CA CYS A 586 23.93 6.29 23.27
C CYS A 586 23.25 7.61 22.89
N THR A 587 24.00 8.70 22.86
CA THR A 587 23.54 10.01 22.42
C THR A 587 24.30 10.42 21.17
N ALA A 588 23.61 11.04 20.21
CA ALA A 588 24.31 11.69 19.10
C ALA A 588 24.97 13.00 19.62
N GLU A 589 26.18 13.30 19.19
CA GLU A 589 26.77 14.63 19.45
C GLU A 589 25.80 15.70 18.91
N ALA A 590 25.31 16.56 19.81
CA ALA A 590 24.54 17.72 19.40
C ALA A 590 25.44 18.64 18.58
N ASN A 591 24.98 19.11 17.43
CA ASN A 591 25.62 20.17 16.65
C ASN A 591 25.54 21.48 17.42
N LEU A 592 26.44 21.67 18.39
CA LEU A 592 26.46 22.81 19.34
C LEU A 592 26.91 24.12 18.70
N SER A 593 27.25 24.15 17.41
CA SER A 593 27.94 25.26 16.76
C SER A 593 27.29 25.70 15.44
N VAL A 594 25.96 25.71 15.36
CA VAL A 594 25.26 26.17 14.16
C VAL A 594 25.65 27.63 13.89
N PRO A 595 26.05 27.99 12.64
CA PRO A 595 26.36 29.39 12.30
C PRO A 595 25.14 30.29 12.45
N GLU A 596 25.38 31.54 12.83
CA GLU A 596 24.41 32.63 12.72
C GLU A 596 24.67 33.38 11.44
N PHE A 597 23.64 33.74 10.70
CA PHE A 597 23.77 34.47 9.44
C PHE A 597 22.95 35.76 9.46
N SER A 598 23.53 36.81 8.95
CA SER A 598 22.83 38.05 8.65
C SER A 598 23.20 38.55 7.26
N SER A 599 22.16 38.95 6.50
CA SER A 599 22.36 39.61 5.22
C SER A 599 21.42 40.82 5.09
N SER A 600 21.89 41.82 4.37
CA SER A 600 21.07 42.93 3.89
C SER A 600 20.70 42.65 2.42
N THR A 601 19.72 43.40 1.89
CA THR A 601 19.56 43.42 0.44
C THR A 601 20.77 44.09 -0.20
N VAL A 602 21.48 43.34 -1.03
CA VAL A 602 22.72 43.80 -1.67
C VAL A 602 22.33 44.67 -2.89
N ASN A 603 22.79 45.92 -2.84
CA ASN A 603 22.59 46.84 -3.97
C ASN A 603 23.60 46.53 -5.08
N VAL A 604 23.12 46.11 -6.22
CA VAL A 604 23.94 45.84 -7.41
C VAL A 604 23.66 46.86 -8.51
N SER A 605 24.57 46.95 -9.48
CA SER A 605 24.36 47.78 -10.66
C SER A 605 24.02 46.89 -11.88
N ALA A 606 23.06 47.36 -12.70
CA ALA A 606 22.75 46.64 -13.93
C ALA A 606 23.92 46.68 -14.93
N ASN A 607 24.12 45.59 -15.67
CA ASN A 607 25.13 45.40 -16.71
C ASN A 607 26.57 45.63 -16.21
N THR A 608 26.88 45.13 -15.01
CA THR A 608 28.24 45.19 -14.42
C THR A 608 28.41 44.12 -13.34
N SER A 609 29.62 44.09 -12.75
CA SER A 609 29.94 43.25 -11.58
C SER A 609 29.94 44.12 -10.34
N THR A 610 29.39 43.58 -9.24
CA THR A 610 29.41 44.21 -7.90
C THR A 610 30.08 43.20 -6.96
N THR A 611 31.05 43.66 -6.18
CA THR A 611 31.70 42.85 -5.14
C THR A 611 30.94 42.94 -3.83
N PHE A 612 30.88 41.83 -3.09
CA PHE A 612 30.27 41.78 -1.77
C PHE A 612 31.28 42.11 -0.69
N VAL A 613 30.76 42.67 0.39
CA VAL A 613 31.53 43.02 1.60
C VAL A 613 30.79 42.50 2.84
N SER A 614 31.45 42.48 3.98
CA SER A 614 30.93 41.93 5.25
C SER A 614 29.62 42.58 5.70
N SER A 615 29.34 43.84 5.32
CA SER A 615 28.06 44.50 5.60
C SER A 615 26.89 43.99 4.74
N ASP A 616 27.19 43.32 3.63
CA ASP A 616 26.18 42.76 2.75
C ASP A 616 25.72 41.34 3.23
N MET A 617 26.71 40.55 3.72
CA MET A 617 26.47 39.24 4.24
C MET A 617 27.58 38.81 5.22
N THR A 618 27.20 38.30 6.37
CA THR A 618 28.10 37.85 7.42
C THR A 618 27.58 36.59 8.09
N ALA A 619 28.44 35.55 8.17
CA ALA A 619 28.20 34.37 8.99
C ALA A 619 29.21 34.35 10.15
N THR A 620 28.74 34.04 11.35
CA THR A 620 29.52 33.96 12.58
C THR A 620 29.14 32.74 13.41
N THR A 621 30.02 32.26 14.25
CA THR A 621 29.75 31.30 15.31
C THR A 621 30.45 31.77 16.58
N THR A 622 29.83 31.57 17.73
CA THR A 622 30.38 32.04 19.02
C THR A 622 31.74 31.42 19.38
N SER A 623 32.07 30.28 18.81
CA SER A 623 33.31 29.52 19.11
C SER A 623 34.34 29.52 17.99
N GLU A 624 34.04 30.18 16.84
CA GLU A 624 34.93 30.17 15.66
C GLU A 624 35.20 31.57 15.12
N THR A 625 36.28 31.66 14.34
CA THR A 625 36.58 32.88 13.57
C THR A 625 35.77 32.89 12.27
N THR A 626 35.52 34.10 11.70
CA THR A 626 34.84 34.26 10.40
C THR A 626 35.57 33.53 9.25
N LEU A 627 36.83 33.26 9.36
CA LEU A 627 37.64 32.52 8.36
C LEU A 627 37.25 31.06 8.20
N GLN A 628 36.54 30.50 9.16
CA GLN A 628 36.16 29.09 9.19
C GLN A 628 34.73 28.84 8.69
N GLN A 629 33.96 29.90 8.37
CA GLN A 629 32.60 29.76 7.79
C GLN A 629 32.73 29.55 6.29
N VAL A 630 32.02 28.52 5.79
CA VAL A 630 31.97 28.12 4.36
C VAL A 630 30.56 28.20 3.83
N TYR A 631 30.38 28.89 2.73
CA TYR A 631 29.15 29.04 2.00
C TYR A 631 29.15 28.10 0.82
N THR A 632 28.09 27.32 0.63
CA THR A 632 27.83 26.47 -0.54
C THR A 632 26.64 26.99 -1.28
N ILE A 633 26.73 27.29 -2.58
CA ILE A 633 25.62 27.74 -3.39
C ILE A 633 24.65 26.58 -3.61
N VAL A 634 23.42 26.68 -3.13
CA VAL A 634 22.35 25.67 -3.34
C VAL A 634 21.34 26.09 -4.40
N VAL A 635 21.07 27.43 -4.52
CA VAL A 635 20.26 27.99 -5.60
C VAL A 635 21.03 29.13 -6.23
N ALA A 636 21.28 29.03 -7.54
CA ALA A 636 21.94 30.09 -8.29
C ALA A 636 20.99 31.24 -8.60
N PRO A 637 21.50 32.48 -8.72
CA PRO A 637 20.69 33.61 -9.16
C PRO A 637 20.22 33.43 -10.62
N THR A 638 19.08 34.04 -10.96
CA THR A 638 18.43 33.84 -12.28
C THR A 638 18.83 34.90 -13.31
N LYS A 639 19.32 36.08 -12.89
CA LYS A 639 19.60 37.23 -13.75
C LYS A 639 21.09 37.58 -13.85
N GLY A 640 21.93 36.78 -13.17
CA GLY A 640 23.35 36.94 -13.16
C GLY A 640 24.05 35.71 -12.60
N ALA A 641 25.29 35.85 -12.17
CA ALA A 641 26.09 34.77 -11.60
C ALA A 641 26.91 35.25 -10.42
N ILE A 642 27.01 34.40 -9.40
CA ILE A 642 27.98 34.62 -8.31
C ILE A 642 29.37 34.33 -8.84
N THR A 643 30.33 35.16 -8.49
CA THR A 643 31.73 35.03 -8.97
C THR A 643 32.72 35.04 -7.79
N LYS A 644 33.77 34.28 -7.94
CA LYS A 644 34.98 34.34 -7.08
C LYS A 644 36.18 34.72 -7.92
N ASN A 645 36.79 35.85 -7.62
CA ASN A 645 37.87 36.46 -8.45
C ASN A 645 37.44 36.61 -9.93
N GLY A 646 36.19 36.94 -10.19
CA GLY A 646 35.61 37.07 -11.54
C GLY A 646 35.24 35.75 -12.25
N ALA A 647 35.59 34.61 -11.69
CA ALA A 647 35.13 33.29 -12.21
C ALA A 647 33.79 32.89 -11.64
N THR A 648 32.85 32.44 -12.48
CA THR A 648 31.53 32.03 -12.05
C THR A 648 31.58 30.81 -11.14
N LEU A 649 30.84 30.87 -10.03
CA LEU A 649 30.54 29.74 -9.16
C LEU A 649 29.17 29.17 -9.54
N ALA A 650 29.15 27.87 -9.80
CA ALA A 650 27.91 27.12 -10.06
C ALA A 650 27.27 26.64 -8.76
N ILE A 651 26.08 26.01 -8.83
CA ILE A 651 25.50 25.26 -7.72
C ILE A 651 26.50 24.22 -7.22
N GLY A 652 26.66 24.11 -5.91
CA GLY A 652 27.72 23.32 -5.24
C GLY A 652 29.08 24.06 -5.12
N GLY A 653 29.24 25.20 -5.76
CA GLY A 653 30.43 26.03 -5.62
C GLY A 653 30.52 26.66 -4.24
N THR A 654 31.76 26.75 -3.69
CA THR A 654 32.00 27.19 -2.33
C THR A 654 32.89 28.44 -2.23
N TYR A 655 32.66 29.21 -1.17
CA TYR A 655 33.49 30.33 -0.77
C TYR A 655 33.43 30.52 0.75
N THR A 656 34.35 31.24 1.31
CA THR A 656 34.45 31.47 2.77
C THR A 656 34.05 32.88 3.17
N GLN A 657 33.75 33.10 4.46
CA GLN A 657 33.59 34.48 4.98
C GLN A 657 34.81 35.35 4.68
N ALA A 658 36.01 34.80 4.77
CA ALA A 658 37.23 35.53 4.43
C ALA A 658 37.26 35.96 2.95
N ASP A 659 36.69 35.18 2.04
CA ASP A 659 36.58 35.57 0.63
C ASP A 659 35.65 36.78 0.46
N VAL A 660 34.56 36.83 1.23
CA VAL A 660 33.64 37.98 1.28
C VAL A 660 34.36 39.20 1.86
N ASP A 661 35.00 39.05 2.99
CA ASP A 661 35.75 40.14 3.70
C ASP A 661 36.88 40.71 2.83
N SER A 662 37.47 39.87 1.97
CA SER A 662 38.52 40.28 1.04
C SER A 662 37.99 40.93 -0.25
N GLY A 663 36.66 40.96 -0.46
CA GLY A 663 36.04 41.55 -1.65
C GLY A 663 36.31 40.79 -2.95
N ILE A 664 36.56 39.46 -2.87
CA ILE A 664 36.77 38.62 -4.06
C ILE A 664 35.53 37.87 -4.51
N ILE A 665 34.47 37.91 -3.70
CA ILE A 665 33.16 37.39 -4.05
C ILE A 665 32.32 38.53 -4.60
N GLY A 666 31.55 38.27 -5.66
CA GLY A 666 30.68 39.28 -6.25
C GLY A 666 29.57 38.67 -7.09
N TYR A 667 28.75 39.55 -7.60
CA TYR A 667 27.66 39.21 -8.51
C TYR A 667 27.90 39.92 -9.86
N SER A 668 27.85 39.18 -10.94
CA SER A 668 28.02 39.70 -12.29
C SER A 668 26.71 39.48 -13.10
N ASN A 669 26.28 40.54 -13.78
CA ASN A 669 25.05 40.46 -14.61
C ASN A 669 25.18 41.27 -15.91
N THR A 670 24.31 40.93 -16.87
CA THR A 670 24.21 41.60 -18.18
C THR A 670 22.86 42.30 -18.36
N GLN A 671 22.08 42.48 -17.29
CA GLN A 671 20.78 43.09 -17.32
C GLN A 671 20.89 44.60 -17.64
N THR A 672 20.08 45.09 -18.56
CA THR A 672 20.07 46.51 -18.97
C THR A 672 18.96 47.35 -18.34
N VAL A 673 18.15 46.73 -17.50
CA VAL A 673 17.03 47.33 -16.76
C VAL A 673 17.20 47.08 -15.27
N LEU A 674 16.49 47.82 -14.44
CA LEU A 674 16.43 47.55 -13.00
C LEU A 674 15.76 46.20 -12.72
N PHE A 675 16.23 45.48 -11.75
CA PHE A 675 15.73 44.14 -11.42
C PHE A 675 15.97 43.79 -9.96
N THR A 676 15.26 42.78 -9.50
CA THR A 676 15.53 42.05 -8.28
C THR A 676 15.97 40.61 -8.65
N ASP A 677 16.84 40.05 -7.87
CA ASP A 677 17.33 38.63 -7.99
C ASP A 677 17.60 38.11 -6.59
N SER A 678 17.93 36.84 -6.47
CA SER A 678 18.37 36.23 -5.22
C SER A 678 19.17 34.98 -5.49
N PHE A 679 19.95 34.56 -4.53
CA PHE A 679 20.56 33.24 -4.50
C PHE A 679 20.50 32.68 -3.08
N THR A 680 20.64 31.36 -2.96
CA THR A 680 20.55 30.67 -1.66
C THR A 680 21.85 29.92 -1.39
N VAL A 681 22.28 29.93 -0.14
CA VAL A 681 23.47 29.25 0.32
C VAL A 681 23.20 28.42 1.56
N ASP A 682 23.86 27.28 1.67
CA ASP A 682 24.09 26.58 2.93
C ASP A 682 25.39 27.12 3.56
N ILE A 683 25.42 27.21 4.89
CA ILE A 683 26.57 27.68 5.62
C ILE A 683 27.04 26.62 6.59
N THR A 684 28.31 26.24 6.51
CA THR A 684 28.94 25.28 7.41
C THR A 684 30.17 25.86 8.13
N ASN A 685 30.57 25.22 9.20
CA ASN A 685 31.83 25.56 9.91
C ASN A 685 32.63 24.30 10.22
N SER A 686 33.86 24.48 10.76
CA SER A 686 34.78 23.38 11.09
C SER A 686 34.36 22.54 12.30
N LEU A 687 33.30 22.94 13.03
CA LEU A 687 32.67 22.18 14.13
C LEU A 687 31.41 21.47 13.68
N ASN A 688 31.29 21.21 12.40
CA ASN A 688 30.16 20.52 11.78
C ASN A 688 28.77 21.22 11.93
N GLY A 689 28.75 22.49 12.39
CA GLY A 689 27.56 23.30 12.42
C GLY A 689 27.07 23.55 10.99
N TRP A 690 25.76 23.39 10.73
CA TRP A 690 25.13 23.60 9.44
C TRP A 690 23.90 24.47 9.56
N LEU A 691 23.83 25.50 8.73
CA LEU A 691 22.72 26.43 8.61
C LEU A 691 22.25 26.40 7.16
N PRO A 692 21.15 25.67 6.85
CA PRO A 692 20.67 25.50 5.47
C PRO A 692 19.94 26.70 4.92
N ASN A 693 19.87 26.80 3.60
CA ASN A 693 18.95 27.61 2.77
C ASN A 693 18.87 29.11 3.13
N GLN A 694 20.03 29.74 3.36
CA GLN A 694 20.08 31.17 3.64
C GLN A 694 19.97 31.99 2.36
N VAL A 695 18.93 32.84 2.26
CA VAL A 695 18.65 33.65 1.08
C VAL A 695 19.37 34.99 1.13
N VAL A 696 20.09 35.32 0.06
CA VAL A 696 20.70 36.63 -0.16
C VAL A 696 19.94 37.35 -1.28
N ASN A 697 19.31 38.46 -0.94
CA ASN A 697 18.55 39.30 -1.88
C ASN A 697 19.43 40.30 -2.59
N LEU A 698 19.22 40.47 -3.88
CA LEU A 698 19.93 41.39 -4.77
C LEU A 698 18.94 42.38 -5.38
N GLU A 699 19.30 43.67 -5.39
CA GLU A 699 18.47 44.71 -6.01
C GLU A 699 19.34 45.65 -6.86
N ALA A 700 19.01 45.72 -8.15
CA ALA A 700 19.63 46.67 -9.03
C ALA A 700 18.85 48.00 -9.00
N THR A 701 19.34 48.98 -8.25
CA THR A 701 18.74 50.31 -8.11
C THR A 701 19.34 51.35 -9.05
N THR A 702 20.48 51.02 -9.66
CA THR A 702 21.18 51.92 -10.59
C THR A 702 21.47 51.21 -11.91
N LEU A 703 21.28 51.93 -13.01
CA LEU A 703 21.77 51.50 -14.31
C LEU A 703 23.26 51.88 -14.44
N SER A 704 24.09 50.97 -14.96
CA SER A 704 25.46 51.26 -15.32
C SER A 704 25.46 52.39 -16.34
N THR A 705 26.04 53.55 -15.99
CA THR A 705 26.28 54.59 -16.96
C THR A 705 27.48 54.17 -17.81
N ASN A 706 27.20 53.70 -19.03
CA ASN A 706 28.25 53.73 -20.04
C ASN A 706 28.76 55.18 -20.15
N THR A 707 30.02 55.43 -19.85
CA THR A 707 30.63 56.70 -20.16
C THR A 707 30.49 56.96 -21.64
N PHE A 708 29.55 57.86 -21.98
CA PHE A 708 29.41 58.27 -23.34
C PHE A 708 30.67 58.99 -23.72
N ASN A 709 31.54 58.35 -24.50
CA ASN A 709 32.75 59.00 -25.00
C ASN A 709 32.34 59.94 -26.13
N LEU A 710 32.21 61.21 -25.75
CA LEU A 710 31.84 62.31 -26.70
C LEU A 710 32.88 62.55 -27.80
N SER A 711 33.99 61.82 -27.85
CA SER A 711 35.03 62.02 -28.84
C SER A 711 34.60 61.81 -30.31
N ASN A 712 33.42 61.23 -30.55
CA ASN A 712 32.87 61.02 -31.90
C ASN A 712 31.57 61.72 -32.15
N VAL A 713 31.13 62.65 -31.27
CA VAL A 713 29.91 63.43 -31.51
C VAL A 713 30.31 64.76 -32.13
N SER A 714 30.09 64.90 -33.45
CA SER A 714 30.22 66.17 -34.14
C SER A 714 28.91 66.95 -33.98
N ILE A 715 28.94 68.02 -33.21
CA ILE A 715 27.83 69.01 -33.12
C ILE A 715 27.93 69.95 -34.29
N TYR A 716 27.02 69.86 -35.23
CA TYR A 716 26.89 70.87 -36.32
C TYR A 716 26.05 72.05 -35.80
N PRO A 717 26.48 73.27 -36.02
CA PRO A 717 25.70 74.38 -35.62
C PRO A 717 24.33 74.46 -36.40
N ASN A 718 23.24 74.46 -35.60
CA ASN A 718 21.91 74.67 -36.16
C ASN A 718 21.86 76.15 -36.70
N PRO A 719 21.48 76.37 -37.94
CA PRO A 719 21.45 77.71 -38.55
C PRO A 719 20.37 78.68 -37.99
N SER A 720 19.56 78.28 -37.05
CA SER A 720 18.53 79.09 -36.39
C SER A 720 18.93 79.51 -34.97
N ASN A 721 19.52 80.72 -34.86
CA ASN A 721 19.57 81.58 -33.64
C ASN A 721 20.31 81.07 -32.38
N GLY A 722 21.26 80.17 -32.42
CA GLY A 722 22.20 80.01 -31.33
C GLY A 722 21.65 79.36 -30.05
N ILE A 723 20.52 78.73 -30.08
CA ILE A 723 19.96 77.91 -28.98
C ILE A 723 20.04 76.46 -29.34
N ILE A 724 20.84 75.66 -28.60
CA ILE A 724 20.87 74.19 -28.65
C ILE A 724 20.00 73.67 -27.51
N ASN A 725 18.93 73.00 -27.85
CA ASN A 725 18.11 72.27 -26.88
C ASN A 725 18.74 70.93 -26.56
#